data_57d4d10a650385fa0700dd0d949c3bbd
#
_entry.id   57d4d10a650385fa0700dd0d949c3bbd
#
_cell.length_a   1.000
_cell.length_b   1.000
_cell.length_c   1.000
_cell.angle_alpha   90.00
_cell.angle_beta   90.00
_cell.angle_gamma   90.00
#
_symmetry.space_group_name_H-M   'P 1'
#
loop_
_entity.id
_entity.type
_entity.pdbx_description
1 polymer ?
#
loop_
_entity_poly.entity_id
_entity_poly.type
_entity_poly.pdbx_seq_one_letter_code
_entity_poly.pdbx_strand_id
1 'polypeptide(L)'
;MADTFQTIPEFFEVDLAESLLSRTETLASFRELGPPDLCHVLKSNGRRDVGSYHYVSGVDASSSATLATYITSLAYELDHHAAWFSGKSQYKLKGGVYCCFNAFSRADLRVEVCIPGSVQTYVVNVRGERHEATPEIWQETYLSAVLRAILYSDDANYRLAGYRKLDPIPTTDHEVRFLLAAENLFFKGWQLGSEPEIQVATIVHNHLSAGILKYFGDTERYEQAVNLFEKLWAREPEVAALVAQAYLGMSQEMKAVQIMHRSLQQNPHSYVLLHVQADFLRRKGQLAWAIELAKQAVNCAPSEFITWYKLADYYVDAGDWAAGLFTLNSCPMFTYNERDLHRIPQAARTHFPIRALAAQSKLLDEESAFKNDADVALLRLPAPALRGTFASAYGILTKLVSHIGWDELLKCRSEVFVMEEEYRLQGGLGDDTDRVSRMGAGRSEQGDSAGGAADDASRAGEGTAANEPPPPAPPMAQPERAGRAEEATITSARSDAGPRLSFTDKRLCERWLDNLFMVLYEDLRVYTIWQTEMAHYHAQSVPYTKTGTDWEILGELALRMHHPDEARQAFLECIAQKFSPKAYQRLLEQCTESGNLEQSLSMALHLTAYNYRWYADNVFAGAVSRNLFKLIKTEGLGKVSNTLISLKSSPAMLRLMQRYFAYAQEFRLPGTF
;
A
#
# COMPACT_ATOMS: atom_id res chain seq x y z
N MET A 1 -3.51 -38.53 2.59
CA MET A 1 -4.22 -37.25 2.34
C MET A 1 -5.52 -37.10 3.14
N ALA A 2 -5.88 -38.11 3.97
CA ALA A 2 -7.07 -38.02 4.82
C ALA A 2 -6.90 -37.13 6.08
N ASP A 3 -5.75 -36.50 6.25
CA ASP A 3 -5.35 -35.84 7.48
C ASP A 3 -5.32 -34.31 7.37
N THR A 4 -5.83 -33.78 6.27
CA THR A 4 -5.80 -32.36 5.96
C THR A 4 -7.19 -31.74 6.08
N PHE A 5 -7.27 -30.48 6.52
CA PHE A 5 -8.51 -29.73 6.54
C PHE A 5 -8.98 -29.46 5.09
N GLN A 6 -10.26 -29.72 4.78
CA GLN A 6 -10.77 -29.53 3.42
C GLN A 6 -11.04 -28.06 3.03
N THR A 7 -11.22 -27.21 4.02
CA THR A 7 -11.60 -25.81 3.81
C THR A 7 -10.64 -24.81 4.43
N ILE A 8 -9.52 -25.29 4.99
CA ILE A 8 -8.54 -24.50 5.72
C ILE A 8 -7.16 -24.76 5.14
N PRO A 9 -6.34 -23.73 4.89
CA PRO A 9 -4.95 -23.89 4.50
C PRO A 9 -4.17 -24.54 5.62
N GLU A 10 -3.15 -25.34 5.29
CA GLU A 10 -2.39 -26.08 6.25
C GLU A 10 -0.92 -26.14 5.85
N PHE A 11 -0.04 -25.77 6.80
CA PHE A 11 1.41 -25.88 6.70
C PHE A 11 1.88 -26.89 7.73
N PHE A 12 2.53 -27.96 7.27
CA PHE A 12 3.08 -29.00 8.16
C PHE A 12 4.45 -28.60 8.65
N GLU A 13 4.66 -28.71 9.95
CA GLU A 13 5.95 -28.40 10.59
C GLU A 13 6.95 -29.55 10.39
N VAL A 14 8.25 -29.21 10.41
CA VAL A 14 9.34 -30.19 10.47
C VAL A 14 9.45 -30.71 11.91
N ASP A 15 9.64 -29.80 12.86
CA ASP A 15 9.68 -30.10 14.28
C ASP A 15 8.40 -29.59 14.96
N LEU A 16 7.97 -30.31 15.98
CA LEU A 16 6.72 -30.01 16.68
C LEU A 16 6.82 -28.64 17.37
N ALA A 17 5.84 -27.78 17.13
CA ALA A 17 5.74 -26.41 17.65
C ALA A 17 6.86 -25.45 17.18
N GLU A 18 7.54 -25.76 16.07
CA GLU A 18 8.54 -24.90 15.44
C GLU A 18 7.98 -23.49 15.10
N SER A 19 6.74 -23.43 14.59
CA SER A 19 6.07 -22.16 14.27
C SER A 19 5.86 -21.26 15.48
N LEU A 20 5.56 -21.85 16.66
CA LEU A 20 5.39 -21.11 17.92
C LEU A 20 6.71 -20.57 18.43
N LEU A 21 7.79 -21.37 18.31
CA LEU A 21 9.14 -20.97 18.70
C LEU A 21 9.63 -19.82 17.82
N SER A 22 9.56 -19.98 16.51
CA SER A 22 9.94 -18.94 15.53
C SER A 22 9.17 -17.64 15.73
N ARG A 23 7.83 -17.74 16.02
CA ARG A 23 7.04 -16.55 16.33
C ARG A 23 7.52 -15.85 17.63
N THR A 24 7.93 -16.60 18.63
CA THR A 24 8.50 -16.03 19.87
C THR A 24 9.81 -15.31 19.61
N GLU A 25 10.71 -15.91 18.85
CA GLU A 25 12.02 -15.34 18.51
C GLU A 25 11.91 -14.05 17.68
N THR A 26 10.90 -13.97 16.79
CA THR A 26 10.68 -12.83 15.92
C THR A 26 9.82 -11.72 16.54
N LEU A 27 9.27 -11.91 17.75
CA LEU A 27 8.35 -10.96 18.40
C LEU A 27 8.94 -9.54 18.50
N ALA A 28 10.22 -9.41 18.82
CA ALA A 28 10.90 -8.13 18.94
C ALA A 28 11.01 -7.36 17.60
N SER A 29 10.95 -8.06 16.47
CA SER A 29 11.03 -7.47 15.12
C SER A 29 9.69 -6.90 14.62
N PHE A 30 8.57 -7.33 15.18
CA PHE A 30 7.24 -6.88 14.75
C PHE A 30 7.06 -5.39 15.04
N ARG A 31 6.49 -4.69 14.05
CA ARG A 31 6.24 -3.25 14.09
C ARG A 31 4.76 -2.98 13.83
N GLU A 32 4.31 -1.79 14.15
CA GLU A 32 2.95 -1.33 13.90
C GLU A 32 1.90 -2.35 14.38
N LEU A 33 0.93 -2.68 13.52
CA LEU A 33 -0.12 -3.65 13.86
C LEU A 33 0.37 -5.11 13.89
N GLY A 34 1.60 -5.38 13.45
CA GLY A 34 2.22 -6.69 13.51
C GLY A 34 1.71 -7.70 12.47
N PRO A 35 2.13 -8.98 12.61
CA PRO A 35 1.77 -10.04 11.68
C PRO A 35 0.32 -10.51 11.86
N PRO A 36 -0.23 -11.30 10.91
CA PRO A 36 -1.50 -11.98 11.12
C PRO A 36 -1.44 -12.92 12.32
N ASP A 37 -2.62 -13.32 12.79
CA ASP A 37 -2.72 -14.31 13.84
C ASP A 37 -2.23 -15.66 13.32
N LEU A 38 -1.65 -16.45 14.22
CA LEU A 38 -1.19 -17.81 13.94
C LEU A 38 -2.04 -18.79 14.72
N CYS A 39 -2.61 -19.76 14.04
CA CYS A 39 -3.24 -20.90 14.67
C CYS A 39 -2.40 -22.16 14.44
N HIS A 40 -1.73 -22.62 15.48
CA HIS A 40 -1.03 -23.92 15.53
C HIS A 40 -1.95 -25.00 16.04
N VAL A 41 -1.89 -26.19 15.46
CA VAL A 41 -2.68 -27.35 15.87
C VAL A 41 -1.84 -28.60 15.97
N LEU A 42 -2.12 -29.40 16.99
CA LEU A 42 -1.50 -30.69 17.28
C LEU A 42 -2.46 -31.82 16.91
N LYS A 43 -2.07 -32.66 15.96
CA LYS A 43 -2.82 -33.82 15.50
C LYS A 43 -2.12 -35.13 15.90
N SER A 44 -2.87 -36.12 16.27
CA SER A 44 -2.36 -37.45 16.63
C SER A 44 -3.16 -38.57 15.99
N ASN A 45 -2.46 -39.59 15.54
CA ASN A 45 -3.08 -40.88 15.12
C ASN A 45 -2.84 -42.01 16.14
N GLY A 46 -2.44 -41.68 17.35
CA GLY A 46 -2.08 -42.62 18.41
C GLY A 46 -0.67 -43.21 18.30
N ARG A 47 -0.03 -43.12 17.13
CA ARG A 47 1.38 -43.56 16.91
C ARG A 47 2.33 -42.44 16.68
N ARG A 48 1.85 -41.35 16.06
CA ARG A 48 2.66 -40.18 15.74
C ARG A 48 1.84 -38.92 15.94
N ASP A 49 2.49 -37.92 16.54
CA ASP A 49 1.98 -36.58 16.63
C ASP A 49 2.55 -35.73 15.47
N VAL A 50 1.73 -34.85 14.90
CA VAL A 50 2.09 -33.95 13.79
C VAL A 50 1.61 -32.54 14.13
N GLY A 51 2.50 -31.58 14.04
CA GLY A 51 2.19 -30.16 14.11
C GLY A 51 1.82 -29.62 12.75
N SER A 52 0.83 -28.76 12.72
CA SER A 52 0.52 -27.93 11.57
C SER A 52 0.02 -26.55 12.02
N TYR A 53 0.12 -25.58 11.14
CA TYR A 53 -0.32 -24.21 11.43
C TYR A 53 -0.90 -23.54 10.19
N HIS A 54 -1.63 -22.46 10.40
CA HIS A 54 -2.08 -21.56 9.35
C HIS A 54 -2.16 -20.13 9.90
N TYR A 55 -2.11 -19.15 8.98
CA TYR A 55 -2.35 -17.77 9.31
C TYR A 55 -3.82 -17.42 9.15
N VAL A 56 -4.32 -16.55 10.03
CA VAL A 56 -5.74 -16.17 10.03
C VAL A 56 -5.90 -14.72 10.46
N SER A 57 -6.96 -14.08 9.99
CA SER A 57 -7.42 -12.78 10.51
C SER A 57 -8.94 -12.75 10.59
N GLY A 58 -9.47 -11.80 11.36
CA GLY A 58 -10.90 -11.61 11.52
C GLY A 58 -11.57 -12.57 12.52
N VAL A 59 -10.79 -13.38 13.23
CA VAL A 59 -11.31 -14.14 14.37
C VAL A 59 -11.52 -13.19 15.55
N ASP A 60 -12.64 -13.35 16.26
CA ASP A 60 -12.93 -12.54 17.44
C ASP A 60 -11.95 -12.85 18.58
N ALA A 61 -11.00 -11.95 18.78
CA ALA A 61 -9.98 -12.06 19.84
C ALA A 61 -10.39 -11.35 21.15
N SER A 62 -11.69 -11.21 21.42
CA SER A 62 -12.19 -10.53 22.62
C SER A 62 -12.16 -11.38 23.88
N SER A 63 -12.04 -12.70 23.76
CA SER A 63 -12.01 -13.61 24.89
C SER A 63 -11.30 -14.93 24.59
N SER A 64 -10.88 -15.65 25.63
CA SER A 64 -10.34 -17.00 25.50
C SER A 64 -11.38 -17.98 24.93
N ALA A 65 -12.63 -17.78 25.26
CA ALA A 65 -13.73 -18.64 24.80
C ALA A 65 -13.92 -18.56 23.27
N THR A 66 -13.87 -17.36 22.69
CA THR A 66 -14.02 -17.18 21.24
C THR A 66 -12.86 -17.80 20.46
N LEU A 67 -11.63 -17.62 20.93
CA LEU A 67 -10.44 -18.24 20.33
C LEU A 67 -10.41 -19.75 20.51
N ALA A 68 -10.82 -20.26 21.69
CA ALA A 68 -10.97 -21.70 21.92
C ALA A 68 -12.07 -22.31 21.04
N THR A 69 -13.16 -21.58 20.81
CA THR A 69 -14.23 -22.02 19.89
C THR A 69 -13.70 -22.15 18.47
N TYR A 70 -12.83 -21.22 18.02
CA TYR A 70 -12.19 -21.32 16.70
C TYR A 70 -11.38 -22.62 16.60
N ILE A 71 -10.49 -22.93 17.56
CA ILE A 71 -9.70 -24.17 17.56
C ILE A 71 -10.60 -25.40 17.62
N THR A 72 -11.67 -25.36 18.42
CA THR A 72 -12.63 -26.48 18.52
C THR A 72 -13.40 -26.67 17.21
N SER A 73 -13.71 -25.60 16.48
CA SER A 73 -14.33 -25.72 15.16
C SER A 73 -13.42 -26.46 14.16
N LEU A 74 -12.09 -26.30 14.27
CA LEU A 74 -11.14 -27.07 13.46
C LEU A 74 -11.17 -28.56 13.77
N ALA A 75 -11.37 -28.94 15.05
CA ALA A 75 -11.55 -30.33 15.43
C ALA A 75 -12.81 -30.93 14.78
N TYR A 76 -13.90 -30.16 14.79
CA TYR A 76 -15.15 -30.57 14.17
C TYR A 76 -15.01 -30.72 12.64
N GLU A 77 -14.33 -29.79 11.97
CA GLU A 77 -14.01 -29.85 10.54
C GLU A 77 -13.20 -31.16 10.21
N LEU A 78 -12.20 -31.45 11.04
CA LEU A 78 -11.38 -32.65 10.86
C LEU A 78 -12.17 -33.96 11.06
N ASP A 79 -13.05 -34.01 12.06
CA ASP A 79 -13.85 -35.21 12.40
C ASP A 79 -14.99 -35.44 11.39
N HIS A 80 -15.62 -34.37 10.88
CA HIS A 80 -16.73 -34.51 9.92
C HIS A 80 -16.33 -35.07 8.57
N HIS A 81 -15.07 -34.91 8.19
CA HIS A 81 -14.50 -35.42 6.96
C HIS A 81 -13.87 -36.81 7.12
N ALA A 82 -13.98 -37.40 8.32
CA ALA A 82 -13.70 -38.77 8.60
C ALA A 82 -14.68 -39.68 7.83
N ALA A 83 -14.43 -39.82 6.54
CA ALA A 83 -15.36 -40.50 5.64
C ALA A 83 -15.73 -41.90 6.14
N TRP A 84 -17.02 -42.14 6.17
CA TRP A 84 -17.70 -43.39 6.56
C TRP A 84 -17.21 -44.65 5.83
N PHE A 85 -16.30 -44.49 4.84
CA PHE A 85 -15.84 -45.59 3.98
C PHE A 85 -14.33 -45.83 3.89
N SER A 86 -13.46 -45.01 4.52
CA SER A 86 -12.02 -45.25 4.46
C SER A 86 -11.51 -45.77 5.80
N GLY A 87 -11.19 -47.06 5.86
CA GLY A 87 -10.56 -47.71 7.01
C GLY A 87 -9.11 -47.30 7.29
N LYS A 88 -8.74 -46.05 7.04
CA LYS A 88 -7.42 -45.48 7.36
C LYS A 88 -7.46 -44.77 8.69
N SER A 89 -6.47 -45.03 9.51
CA SER A 89 -6.20 -44.30 10.77
C SER A 89 -6.20 -42.80 10.55
N GLN A 90 -7.25 -42.15 11.05
CA GLN A 90 -7.39 -40.72 10.92
C GLN A 90 -6.74 -40.01 12.10
N TYR A 91 -6.05 -38.94 11.81
CA TYR A 91 -5.56 -38.05 12.85
C TYR A 91 -6.74 -37.35 13.54
N LYS A 92 -6.64 -37.26 14.88
CA LYS A 92 -7.56 -36.46 15.71
C LYS A 92 -6.83 -35.22 16.21
N LEU A 93 -7.54 -34.13 16.31
CA LEU A 93 -7.01 -32.91 16.94
C LEU A 93 -6.89 -33.17 18.45
N LYS A 94 -5.67 -33.04 18.98
CA LYS A 94 -5.41 -33.11 20.43
C LYS A 94 -5.51 -31.78 21.11
N GLY A 95 -5.32 -30.69 20.35
CA GLY A 95 -5.32 -29.33 20.84
C GLY A 95 -4.66 -28.38 19.88
N GLY A 96 -4.47 -27.15 20.30
CA GLY A 96 -3.79 -26.14 19.52
C GLY A 96 -3.50 -24.89 20.33
N VAL A 97 -2.76 -23.98 19.73
CA VAL A 97 -2.42 -22.67 20.29
C VAL A 97 -2.79 -21.59 19.29
N TYR A 98 -3.63 -20.68 19.70
CA TYR A 98 -3.94 -19.48 18.93
C TYR A 98 -3.06 -18.33 19.41
N CYS A 99 -2.34 -17.67 18.52
CA CYS A 99 -1.44 -16.56 18.82
C CYS A 99 -1.96 -15.30 18.15
N CYS A 100 -2.23 -14.27 18.93
CA CYS A 100 -2.68 -12.97 18.46
C CYS A 100 -1.75 -11.86 18.99
N PHE A 101 -1.20 -11.07 18.07
CA PHE A 101 -0.28 -9.99 18.43
C PHE A 101 -1.04 -8.76 18.93
N ASN A 102 -0.69 -8.31 20.15
CA ASN A 102 -1.14 -7.05 20.71
C ASN A 102 -0.16 -5.95 20.30
N ALA A 103 -0.61 -5.04 19.45
CA ALA A 103 0.21 -3.96 18.90
C ALA A 103 0.48 -2.83 19.91
N PHE A 104 -0.38 -2.64 20.91
CA PHE A 104 -0.20 -1.63 21.96
C PHE A 104 0.94 -1.99 22.91
N SER A 105 0.93 -3.21 23.44
CA SER A 105 1.94 -3.68 24.38
C SER A 105 3.09 -4.43 23.72
N ARG A 106 3.03 -4.68 22.40
CA ARG A 106 4.00 -5.44 21.60
C ARG A 106 4.27 -6.84 22.18
N ALA A 107 3.20 -7.51 22.58
CA ALA A 107 3.20 -8.84 23.17
C ALA A 107 2.27 -9.77 22.38
N ASP A 108 2.46 -11.07 22.54
CA ASP A 108 1.67 -12.08 21.85
C ASP A 108 0.71 -12.73 22.86
N LEU A 109 -0.59 -12.50 22.71
CA LEU A 109 -1.61 -13.20 23.48
C LEU A 109 -1.78 -14.60 22.93
N ARG A 110 -1.67 -15.62 23.80
CA ARG A 110 -1.81 -17.03 23.40
C ARG A 110 -2.92 -17.72 24.20
N VAL A 111 -3.74 -18.42 23.45
CA VAL A 111 -4.78 -19.31 24.01
C VAL A 111 -4.44 -20.73 23.61
N GLU A 112 -4.09 -21.55 24.59
CA GLU A 112 -3.77 -22.97 24.43
C GLU A 112 -4.98 -23.81 24.82
N VAL A 113 -5.39 -24.70 23.93
CA VAL A 113 -6.56 -25.56 24.09
C VAL A 113 -6.11 -27.02 24.01
N CYS A 114 -6.42 -27.78 25.03
CA CYS A 114 -6.28 -29.25 25.01
C CYS A 114 -7.63 -29.91 24.75
N ILE A 115 -7.73 -30.92 23.89
CA ILE A 115 -8.99 -31.56 23.52
C ILE A 115 -8.89 -33.08 23.78
N PRO A 116 -9.79 -33.64 24.63
CA PRO A 116 -10.69 -32.98 25.59
C PRO A 116 -9.92 -32.40 26.78
N GLY A 117 -10.30 -31.20 27.25
CA GLY A 117 -9.67 -30.73 28.45
C GLY A 117 -9.72 -29.22 28.69
N SER A 118 -8.55 -28.63 29.00
CA SER A 118 -8.44 -27.29 29.54
C SER A 118 -8.17 -26.23 28.48
N VAL A 119 -8.52 -24.99 28.81
CA VAL A 119 -8.10 -23.78 28.09
C VAL A 119 -7.18 -22.99 29.02
N GLN A 120 -5.99 -22.68 28.54
CA GLN A 120 -5.02 -21.83 29.24
C GLN A 120 -4.75 -20.58 28.43
N THR A 121 -4.59 -19.45 29.09
CA THR A 121 -4.31 -18.18 28.46
C THR A 121 -3.11 -17.52 29.11
N TYR A 122 -2.20 -17.07 28.31
CA TYR A 122 -1.01 -16.33 28.76
C TYR A 122 -0.54 -15.35 27.68
N VAL A 123 0.24 -14.38 28.10
CA VAL A 123 0.85 -13.37 27.23
C VAL A 123 2.35 -13.63 27.19
N VAL A 124 2.93 -13.61 25.99
CA VAL A 124 4.38 -13.72 25.78
C VAL A 124 4.91 -12.35 25.39
N ASN A 125 5.82 -11.81 26.19
CA ASN A 125 6.47 -10.54 25.91
C ASN A 125 7.65 -10.70 24.92
N VAL A 126 8.26 -9.58 24.51
CA VAL A 126 9.42 -9.58 23.59
C VAL A 126 10.66 -10.33 24.09
N ARG A 127 10.70 -10.66 25.40
CA ARG A 127 11.78 -11.46 26.01
C ARG A 127 11.43 -12.95 26.05
N GLY A 128 10.24 -13.34 25.60
CA GLY A 128 9.75 -14.73 25.68
C GLY A 128 9.18 -15.12 27.06
N GLU A 129 9.05 -14.18 28.00
CA GLU A 129 8.50 -14.43 29.33
C GLU A 129 6.98 -14.51 29.27
N ARG A 130 6.38 -15.40 30.07
CA ARG A 130 4.94 -15.58 30.16
C ARG A 130 4.35 -14.76 31.31
N HIS A 131 3.27 -14.05 31.01
CA HIS A 131 2.51 -13.23 31.94
C HIS A 131 1.02 -13.59 31.87
N GLU A 132 0.27 -13.19 32.88
CA GLU A 132 -1.17 -13.35 32.92
C GLU A 132 -1.85 -12.33 31.98
N ALA A 133 -2.94 -12.74 31.31
CA ALA A 133 -3.72 -11.88 30.43
C ALA A 133 -4.73 -11.07 31.24
N THR A 134 -4.50 -9.75 31.36
CA THR A 134 -5.42 -8.82 32.02
C THR A 134 -6.59 -8.42 31.07
N PRO A 135 -7.71 -7.89 31.61
CA PRO A 135 -8.82 -7.40 30.80
C PRO A 135 -8.39 -6.32 29.79
N GLU A 136 -7.44 -5.45 30.16
CA GLU A 136 -6.90 -4.42 29.29
C GLU A 136 -6.16 -5.03 28.10
N ILE A 137 -5.34 -6.06 28.34
CA ILE A 137 -4.60 -6.79 27.29
C ILE A 137 -5.60 -7.44 26.31
N TRP A 138 -6.70 -7.99 26.79
CA TRP A 138 -7.74 -8.54 25.93
C TRP A 138 -8.34 -7.48 25.02
N GLN A 139 -8.69 -6.30 25.55
CA GLN A 139 -9.25 -5.21 24.77
C GLN A 139 -8.26 -4.67 23.73
N GLU A 140 -6.99 -4.50 24.12
CA GLU A 140 -5.89 -4.08 23.24
C GLU A 140 -5.66 -5.09 22.12
N THR A 141 -5.65 -6.39 22.45
CA THR A 141 -5.46 -7.47 21.47
C THR A 141 -6.62 -7.54 20.47
N TYR A 142 -7.85 -7.47 20.96
CA TYR A 142 -9.05 -7.44 20.12
C TYR A 142 -9.00 -6.29 19.13
N LEU A 143 -8.74 -5.07 19.60
CA LEU A 143 -8.67 -3.90 18.74
C LEU A 143 -7.53 -3.99 17.72
N SER A 144 -6.36 -4.50 18.13
CA SER A 144 -5.23 -4.74 17.23
C SER A 144 -5.59 -5.73 16.11
N ALA A 145 -6.29 -6.82 16.43
CA ALA A 145 -6.71 -7.83 15.46
C ALA A 145 -7.72 -7.28 14.46
N VAL A 146 -8.71 -6.52 14.93
CA VAL A 146 -9.72 -5.89 14.06
C VAL A 146 -9.08 -4.87 13.12
N LEU A 147 -8.23 -3.96 13.65
CA LEU A 147 -7.54 -2.96 12.83
C LEU A 147 -6.63 -3.58 11.79
N ARG A 148 -5.90 -4.65 12.14
CA ARG A 148 -5.06 -5.41 11.23
C ARG A 148 -5.89 -6.00 10.08
N ALA A 149 -7.04 -6.58 10.38
CA ALA A 149 -7.94 -7.14 9.38
C ALA A 149 -8.54 -6.07 8.44
N ILE A 150 -8.80 -4.85 8.95
CA ILE A 150 -9.32 -3.73 8.15
C ILE A 150 -8.23 -3.10 7.28
N LEU A 151 -7.10 -2.72 7.86
CA LEU A 151 -6.09 -1.93 7.18
C LEU A 151 -5.22 -2.75 6.24
N TYR A 152 -4.94 -4.02 6.58
CA TYR A 152 -4.07 -4.89 5.80
C TYR A 152 -4.79 -5.84 4.86
N SER A 153 -6.09 -5.68 4.66
CA SER A 153 -6.89 -6.56 3.79
C SER A 153 -6.38 -6.61 2.35
N ASP A 154 -6.02 -5.46 1.80
CA ASP A 154 -5.57 -5.28 0.42
C ASP A 154 -4.05 -5.05 0.30
N ASP A 155 -3.31 -5.03 1.41
CA ASP A 155 -1.87 -4.79 1.39
C ASP A 155 -1.13 -5.94 0.70
N ALA A 156 -0.43 -5.60 -0.38
CA ALA A 156 0.34 -6.56 -1.17
C ALA A 156 1.51 -7.17 -0.37
N ASN A 157 2.07 -6.42 0.58
CA ASN A 157 3.17 -6.88 1.45
C ASN A 157 2.68 -7.85 2.54
N TYR A 158 1.37 -7.90 2.77
CA TYR A 158 0.72 -8.76 3.74
C TYR A 158 0.13 -10.05 3.11
N ARG A 159 0.59 -10.41 1.91
CA ARG A 159 0.15 -11.61 1.20
C ARG A 159 0.96 -12.82 1.65
N LEU A 160 0.35 -13.62 2.51
CA LEU A 160 0.86 -14.94 2.88
C LEU A 160 0.09 -16.02 2.11
N ALA A 161 0.80 -17.01 1.59
CA ALA A 161 0.16 -18.15 0.94
C ALA A 161 -0.79 -18.86 1.92
N GLY A 162 -2.02 -19.13 1.48
CA GLY A 162 -3.01 -19.83 2.32
C GLY A 162 -3.50 -19.07 3.54
N TYR A 163 -3.33 -17.76 3.58
CA TYR A 163 -3.82 -16.91 4.65
C TYR A 163 -5.35 -16.84 4.66
N ARG A 164 -5.98 -17.34 5.75
CA ARG A 164 -7.44 -17.33 5.92
C ARG A 164 -7.90 -15.95 6.41
N LYS A 165 -8.81 -15.34 5.68
CA LYS A 165 -9.40 -14.04 6.04
C LYS A 165 -10.89 -14.23 6.36
N LEU A 166 -11.29 -13.83 7.56
CA LEU A 166 -12.67 -13.84 8.04
C LEU A 166 -13.15 -12.38 8.26
N ASP A 167 -14.45 -12.19 8.37
CA ASP A 167 -15.00 -10.86 8.65
C ASP A 167 -14.67 -10.44 10.09
N PRO A 168 -13.93 -9.33 10.28
CA PRO A 168 -13.58 -8.86 11.64
C PRO A 168 -14.77 -8.30 12.40
N ILE A 169 -15.78 -7.80 11.68
CA ILE A 169 -17.01 -7.21 12.20
C ILE A 169 -18.18 -7.85 11.45
N PRO A 170 -18.59 -9.08 11.83
CA PRO A 170 -19.63 -9.81 11.09
C PRO A 170 -21.05 -9.35 11.40
N THR A 171 -21.31 -8.71 12.57
CA THR A 171 -22.64 -8.27 13.01
C THR A 171 -22.59 -6.88 13.65
N THR A 172 -23.74 -6.28 13.81
CA THR A 172 -23.89 -4.97 14.49
C THR A 172 -23.41 -5.00 15.96
N ASP A 173 -23.52 -6.13 16.65
CA ASP A 173 -23.00 -6.28 18.02
C ASP A 173 -21.45 -6.20 18.05
N HIS A 174 -20.80 -6.77 17.06
CA HIS A 174 -19.35 -6.66 16.91
C HIS A 174 -18.92 -5.22 16.58
N GLU A 175 -19.73 -4.49 15.81
CA GLU A 175 -19.49 -3.07 15.53
C GLU A 175 -19.57 -2.22 16.79
N VAL A 176 -20.59 -2.44 17.63
CA VAL A 176 -20.69 -1.74 18.93
C VAL A 176 -19.48 -2.06 19.81
N ARG A 177 -19.05 -3.32 19.86
CA ARG A 177 -17.86 -3.72 20.61
C ARG A 177 -16.59 -3.06 20.08
N PHE A 178 -16.45 -2.99 18.76
CA PHE A 178 -15.33 -2.29 18.10
C PHE A 178 -15.30 -0.80 18.48
N LEU A 179 -16.45 -0.11 18.41
CA LEU A 179 -16.56 1.30 18.78
C LEU A 179 -16.24 1.55 20.26
N LEU A 180 -16.70 0.68 21.16
CA LEU A 180 -16.38 0.77 22.59
C LEU A 180 -14.89 0.57 22.86
N ALA A 181 -14.27 -0.40 22.22
CA ALA A 181 -12.83 -0.64 22.33
C ALA A 181 -12.04 0.55 21.76
N ALA A 182 -12.47 1.09 20.62
CA ALA A 182 -11.85 2.26 20.00
C ALA A 182 -11.98 3.52 20.90
N GLU A 183 -13.14 3.76 21.50
CA GLU A 183 -13.35 4.88 22.45
C GLU A 183 -12.43 4.78 23.67
N ASN A 184 -12.31 3.59 24.28
CA ASN A 184 -11.50 3.38 25.46
C ASN A 184 -10.00 3.52 25.21
N LEU A 185 -9.53 3.08 24.04
CA LEU A 185 -8.11 3.03 23.70
C LEU A 185 -7.66 4.18 22.80
N PHE A 186 -8.55 5.12 22.44
CA PHE A 186 -8.28 6.16 21.46
C PHE A 186 -7.00 6.96 21.76
N PHE A 187 -6.83 7.38 23.00
CA PHE A 187 -5.67 8.17 23.42
C PHE A 187 -4.36 7.40 23.52
N LYS A 188 -4.43 6.07 23.39
CA LYS A 188 -3.26 5.19 23.24
C LYS A 188 -2.99 4.85 21.76
N GLY A 189 -3.82 5.33 20.82
CA GLY A 189 -3.77 4.97 19.40
C GLY A 189 -2.41 5.21 18.73
N TRP A 190 -1.66 6.23 19.16
CA TRP A 190 -0.31 6.52 18.68
C TRP A 190 0.69 5.36 18.86
N GLN A 191 0.45 4.45 19.83
CA GLN A 191 1.29 3.26 20.05
C GLN A 191 1.21 2.25 18.91
N LEU A 192 0.15 2.29 18.11
CA LEU A 192 -0.06 1.40 16.96
C LEU A 192 0.79 1.77 15.74
N GLY A 193 1.44 2.94 15.75
CA GLY A 193 2.08 3.49 14.56
C GLY A 193 1.08 4.18 13.62
N SER A 194 1.55 4.51 12.44
CA SER A 194 0.79 5.22 11.41
C SER A 194 1.15 4.72 10.01
N GLU A 195 0.59 5.36 9.00
CA GLU A 195 0.93 5.11 7.59
C GLU A 195 2.41 5.42 7.31
N PRO A 196 3.01 4.78 6.27
CA PRO A 196 4.44 4.92 5.98
C PRO A 196 4.92 6.35 5.69
N GLU A 197 4.01 7.24 5.33
CA GLU A 197 4.27 8.65 5.03
C GLU A 197 4.29 9.56 6.26
N ILE A 198 3.90 9.03 7.41
CA ILE A 198 3.88 9.75 8.70
C ILE A 198 5.06 9.29 9.54
N GLN A 199 5.95 10.19 9.88
CA GLN A 199 7.15 9.87 10.65
C GLN A 199 6.84 9.58 12.11
N VAL A 200 5.96 10.39 12.70
CA VAL A 200 5.57 10.25 14.11
C VAL A 200 4.06 10.14 14.24
N ALA A 201 3.59 8.99 14.73
CA ALA A 201 2.17 8.79 15.01
C ALA A 201 1.70 9.76 16.12
N THR A 202 0.58 10.44 15.86
CA THR A 202 -0.06 11.37 16.80
C THR A 202 -1.40 10.80 17.29
N ILE A 203 -2.10 11.54 18.15
CA ILE A 203 -3.45 11.15 18.61
C ILE A 203 -4.44 11.04 17.46
N VAL A 204 -4.29 11.88 16.43
CA VAL A 204 -5.22 11.96 15.29
C VAL A 204 -4.68 11.28 14.03
N HIS A 205 -3.36 11.18 13.88
CA HIS A 205 -2.69 10.45 12.78
C HIS A 205 -2.09 9.15 13.31
N ASN A 206 -2.85 8.07 13.25
CA ASN A 206 -2.41 6.73 13.66
C ASN A 206 -3.31 5.66 13.04
N HIS A 207 -2.92 4.40 13.15
CA HIS A 207 -3.69 3.29 12.60
C HIS A 207 -5.09 3.13 13.18
N LEU A 208 -5.37 3.59 14.40
CA LEU A 208 -6.72 3.53 14.97
C LEU A 208 -7.65 4.51 14.26
N SER A 209 -7.25 5.78 14.13
CA SER A 209 -8.03 6.80 13.43
C SER A 209 -8.23 6.45 11.96
N ALA A 210 -7.15 5.99 11.28
CA ALA A 210 -7.21 5.52 9.90
C ALA A 210 -8.14 4.32 9.72
N GLY A 211 -8.11 3.35 10.65
CA GLY A 211 -8.97 2.17 10.63
C GLY A 211 -10.46 2.52 10.80
N ILE A 212 -10.80 3.45 11.71
CA ILE A 212 -12.17 3.93 11.90
C ILE A 212 -12.67 4.65 10.64
N LEU A 213 -11.87 5.58 10.09
CA LEU A 213 -12.22 6.32 8.88
C LEU A 213 -12.36 5.41 7.67
N LYS A 214 -11.49 4.39 7.52
CA LYS A 214 -11.57 3.41 6.44
C LYS A 214 -12.83 2.55 6.58
N TYR A 215 -13.12 2.04 7.77
CA TYR A 215 -14.29 1.19 8.00
C TYR A 215 -15.60 1.90 7.66
N PHE A 216 -15.80 3.08 8.20
CA PHE A 216 -17.00 3.86 7.95
C PHE A 216 -17.02 4.55 6.58
N GLY A 217 -15.83 4.85 6.02
CA GLY A 217 -15.68 5.41 4.68
C GLY A 217 -16.03 4.41 3.58
N ASP A 218 -15.46 3.21 3.64
CA ASP A 218 -15.73 2.15 2.67
C ASP A 218 -17.20 1.65 2.71
N THR A 219 -17.86 1.80 3.86
CA THR A 219 -19.30 1.49 4.04
C THR A 219 -20.20 2.73 3.90
N GLU A 220 -19.60 3.92 3.73
CA GLU A 220 -20.31 5.21 3.64
C GLU A 220 -21.25 5.52 4.82
N ARG A 221 -20.92 5.04 6.02
CA ARG A 221 -21.68 5.21 7.26
C ARG A 221 -20.96 6.09 8.27
N TYR A 222 -20.47 7.24 7.82
CA TYR A 222 -19.70 8.18 8.66
C TYR A 222 -20.42 8.68 9.91
N GLU A 223 -21.76 8.54 9.99
CA GLU A 223 -22.55 9.00 11.13
C GLU A 223 -22.08 8.39 12.46
N GLN A 224 -21.74 7.10 12.44
CA GLN A 224 -21.22 6.41 13.63
C GLN A 224 -19.82 6.93 14.01
N ALA A 225 -18.98 7.21 13.01
CA ALA A 225 -17.67 7.81 13.24
C ALA A 225 -17.80 9.23 13.83
N VAL A 226 -18.72 10.04 13.31
CA VAL A 226 -19.00 11.39 13.85
C VAL A 226 -19.39 11.30 15.32
N ASN A 227 -20.34 10.42 15.67
CA ASN A 227 -20.80 10.26 17.05
C ASN A 227 -19.63 9.90 18.01
N LEU A 228 -18.73 9.03 17.58
CA LEU A 228 -17.54 8.69 18.35
C LEU A 228 -16.58 9.88 18.46
N PHE A 229 -16.25 10.51 17.33
CA PHE A 229 -15.26 11.59 17.31
C PHE A 229 -15.76 12.86 18.03
N GLU A 230 -17.04 13.16 18.02
CA GLU A 230 -17.62 14.27 18.80
C GLU A 230 -17.46 14.07 20.31
N LYS A 231 -17.66 12.86 20.81
CA LYS A 231 -17.40 12.53 22.22
C LYS A 231 -15.91 12.72 22.58
N LEU A 232 -15.01 12.30 21.68
CA LEU A 232 -13.58 12.40 21.89
C LEU A 232 -13.09 13.86 21.75
N TRP A 233 -13.68 14.63 20.85
CA TRP A 233 -13.38 16.06 20.68
C TRP A 233 -13.68 16.88 21.92
N ALA A 234 -14.69 16.52 22.69
CA ALA A 234 -14.98 17.18 23.96
C ALA A 234 -13.81 17.06 24.97
N ARG A 235 -12.91 16.08 24.79
CA ARG A 235 -11.77 15.81 25.66
C ARG A 235 -10.43 16.30 25.07
N GLU A 236 -10.30 16.23 23.74
CA GLU A 236 -9.07 16.55 23.02
C GLU A 236 -9.37 17.39 21.77
N PRO A 237 -8.99 18.68 21.75
CA PRO A 237 -9.31 19.61 20.65
C PRO A 237 -8.75 19.17 19.27
N GLU A 238 -7.65 18.42 19.20
CA GLU A 238 -7.07 17.97 17.93
C GLU A 238 -7.98 17.01 17.16
N VAL A 239 -8.86 16.29 17.86
CA VAL A 239 -9.85 15.38 17.26
C VAL A 239 -10.83 16.09 16.33
N ALA A 240 -10.93 17.42 16.42
CA ALA A 240 -11.76 18.22 15.50
C ALA A 240 -11.44 17.96 14.01
N ALA A 241 -10.19 17.62 13.67
CA ALA A 241 -9.82 17.28 12.31
C ALA A 241 -10.55 16.02 11.81
N LEU A 242 -10.67 14.99 12.65
CA LEU A 242 -11.40 13.75 12.34
C LEU A 242 -12.90 13.99 12.26
N VAL A 243 -13.47 14.82 13.16
CA VAL A 243 -14.88 15.22 13.11
C VAL A 243 -15.18 15.93 11.80
N ALA A 244 -14.36 16.92 11.43
CA ALA A 244 -14.53 17.66 10.17
C ALA A 244 -14.43 16.73 8.96
N GLN A 245 -13.46 15.82 8.94
CA GLN A 245 -13.28 14.85 7.86
C GLN A 245 -14.50 13.92 7.73
N ALA A 246 -15.03 13.42 8.84
CA ALA A 246 -16.21 12.57 8.84
C ALA A 246 -17.47 13.32 8.35
N TYR A 247 -17.69 14.58 8.76
CA TYR A 247 -18.77 15.41 8.23
C TYR A 247 -18.62 15.70 6.72
N LEU A 248 -17.39 15.90 6.23
CA LEU A 248 -17.13 16.02 4.79
C LEU A 248 -17.47 14.73 4.05
N GLY A 249 -17.18 13.56 4.65
CA GLY A 249 -17.61 12.25 4.13
C GLY A 249 -19.12 12.09 4.04
N MET A 250 -19.88 12.70 4.97
CA MET A 250 -21.35 12.77 4.94
C MET A 250 -21.90 13.84 4.01
N SER A 251 -21.07 14.59 3.28
CA SER A 251 -21.46 15.74 2.48
C SER A 251 -22.12 16.88 3.30
N GLN A 252 -21.89 16.92 4.61
CA GLN A 252 -22.37 17.98 5.52
C GLN A 252 -21.34 19.11 5.63
N GLU A 253 -21.04 19.74 4.51
CA GLU A 253 -19.97 20.72 4.36
C GLU A 253 -20.09 21.93 5.32
N MET A 254 -21.30 22.43 5.52
CA MET A 254 -21.55 23.58 6.40
C MET A 254 -21.13 23.31 7.85
N LYS A 255 -21.44 22.11 8.37
CA LYS A 255 -21.01 21.70 9.71
C LYS A 255 -19.50 21.53 9.78
N ALA A 256 -18.90 20.88 8.78
CA ALA A 256 -17.46 20.72 8.70
C ALA A 256 -16.74 22.07 8.73
N VAL A 257 -17.20 23.06 7.93
CA VAL A 257 -16.61 24.41 7.89
C VAL A 257 -16.73 25.12 9.25
N GLN A 258 -17.90 25.01 9.91
CA GLN A 258 -18.08 25.60 11.24
C GLN A 258 -17.12 25.00 12.27
N ILE A 259 -16.94 23.68 12.25
CA ILE A 259 -16.01 22.98 13.14
C ILE A 259 -14.58 23.38 12.86
N MET A 260 -14.15 23.37 11.60
CA MET A 260 -12.81 23.78 11.20
C MET A 260 -12.52 25.22 11.63
N HIS A 261 -13.44 26.16 11.38
CA HIS A 261 -13.28 27.55 11.78
C HIS A 261 -13.12 27.72 13.29
N ARG A 262 -14.04 27.13 14.07
CA ARG A 262 -13.99 27.19 15.55
C ARG A 262 -12.73 26.57 16.11
N SER A 263 -12.32 25.42 15.57
CA SER A 263 -11.16 24.68 16.10
C SER A 263 -9.83 25.33 15.71
N LEU A 264 -9.72 25.97 14.54
CA LEU A 264 -8.54 26.73 14.15
C LEU A 264 -8.36 28.01 14.99
N GLN A 265 -9.44 28.62 15.49
CA GLN A 265 -9.36 29.72 16.44
C GLN A 265 -8.76 29.27 17.79
N GLN A 266 -9.02 28.04 18.21
CA GLN A 266 -8.52 27.46 19.45
C GLN A 266 -7.11 26.86 19.30
N ASN A 267 -6.86 26.16 18.18
CA ASN A 267 -5.59 25.53 17.87
C ASN A 267 -5.15 25.85 16.43
N PRO A 268 -4.51 27.00 16.20
CA PRO A 268 -4.08 27.42 14.87
C PRO A 268 -2.89 26.63 14.31
N HIS A 269 -2.21 25.82 15.15
CA HIS A 269 -1.02 25.07 14.79
C HIS A 269 -1.30 23.59 14.47
N SER A 270 -2.56 23.16 14.40
CA SER A 270 -2.92 21.80 14.00
C SER A 270 -2.75 21.62 12.49
N TYR A 271 -1.60 21.07 12.07
CA TYR A 271 -1.33 20.81 10.65
C TYR A 271 -2.35 19.85 10.04
N VAL A 272 -2.88 18.89 10.82
CA VAL A 272 -3.91 17.94 10.36
C VAL A 272 -5.19 18.66 9.99
N LEU A 273 -5.64 19.58 10.85
CA LEU A 273 -6.84 20.38 10.60
C LEU A 273 -6.66 21.33 9.42
N LEU A 274 -5.47 21.95 9.29
CA LEU A 274 -5.11 22.76 8.13
C LEU A 274 -5.14 21.97 6.83
N HIS A 275 -4.70 20.68 6.86
CA HIS A 275 -4.78 19.81 5.70
C HIS A 275 -6.21 19.45 5.32
N VAL A 276 -7.07 19.15 6.30
CA VAL A 276 -8.50 18.87 6.02
C VAL A 276 -9.17 20.07 5.36
N GLN A 277 -8.87 21.29 5.84
CA GLN A 277 -9.40 22.51 5.26
C GLN A 277 -8.82 22.78 3.86
N ALA A 278 -7.51 22.57 3.65
CA ALA A 278 -6.86 22.74 2.35
C ALA A 278 -7.41 21.76 1.31
N ASP A 279 -7.58 20.48 1.67
CA ASP A 279 -8.19 19.47 0.81
C ASP A 279 -9.66 19.81 0.47
N PHE A 280 -10.40 20.39 1.40
CA PHE A 280 -11.75 20.87 1.14
C PHE A 280 -11.75 22.02 0.13
N LEU A 281 -10.88 23.03 0.31
CA LEU A 281 -10.75 24.16 -0.61
C LEU A 281 -10.29 23.73 -2.00
N ARG A 282 -9.35 22.80 -2.09
CA ARG A 282 -8.91 22.16 -3.33
C ARG A 282 -10.10 21.55 -4.10
N ARG A 283 -10.93 20.77 -3.42
CA ARG A 283 -12.15 20.16 -4.02
C ARG A 283 -13.15 21.22 -4.50
N LYS A 284 -13.14 22.42 -3.90
CA LYS A 284 -13.95 23.56 -4.32
C LYS A 284 -13.28 24.44 -5.40
N GLY A 285 -12.10 24.06 -5.90
CA GLY A 285 -11.35 24.81 -6.90
C GLY A 285 -10.65 26.06 -6.37
N GLN A 286 -10.59 26.23 -5.04
CA GLN A 286 -9.96 27.39 -4.39
C GLN A 286 -8.48 27.11 -4.08
N LEU A 287 -7.68 26.82 -5.13
CA LEU A 287 -6.29 26.38 -5.00
C LEU A 287 -5.39 27.41 -4.30
N ALA A 288 -5.57 28.71 -4.58
CA ALA A 288 -4.77 29.76 -3.94
C ALA A 288 -4.88 29.71 -2.40
N TRP A 289 -6.09 29.55 -1.88
CA TRP A 289 -6.31 29.44 -0.43
C TRP A 289 -5.81 28.09 0.11
N ALA A 290 -5.94 27.02 -0.66
CA ALA A 290 -5.42 25.70 -0.26
C ALA A 290 -3.88 25.74 -0.12
N ILE A 291 -3.17 26.39 -1.03
CA ILE A 291 -1.71 26.59 -0.98
C ILE A 291 -1.31 27.38 0.27
N GLU A 292 -2.00 28.46 0.59
CA GLU A 292 -1.66 29.26 1.79
C GLU A 292 -1.85 28.45 3.09
N LEU A 293 -2.91 27.65 3.19
CA LEU A 293 -3.10 26.74 4.35
C LEU A 293 -2.03 25.65 4.39
N ALA A 294 -1.64 25.11 3.24
CA ALA A 294 -0.58 24.10 3.18
C ALA A 294 0.78 24.68 3.58
N LYS A 295 1.10 25.92 3.22
CA LYS A 295 2.30 26.64 3.71
C LYS A 295 2.27 26.77 5.23
N GLN A 296 1.11 27.12 5.80
CA GLN A 296 0.97 27.18 7.25
C GLN A 296 1.16 25.79 7.88
N ALA A 297 0.64 24.72 7.27
CA ALA A 297 0.83 23.34 7.75
C ALA A 297 2.32 22.93 7.74
N VAL A 298 3.08 23.30 6.69
CA VAL A 298 4.55 23.10 6.65
C VAL A 298 5.25 23.85 7.78
N ASN A 299 4.84 25.08 8.07
CA ASN A 299 5.42 25.86 9.17
C ASN A 299 5.11 25.23 10.54
N CYS A 300 3.96 24.56 10.68
CA CYS A 300 3.59 23.88 11.93
C CYS A 300 4.32 22.56 12.14
N ALA A 301 4.58 21.80 11.06
CA ALA A 301 5.23 20.48 11.14
C ALA A 301 6.24 20.30 9.98
N PRO A 302 7.37 21.02 10.00
CA PRO A 302 8.34 21.00 8.90
C PRO A 302 9.12 19.67 8.80
N SER A 303 9.13 18.86 9.84
CA SER A 303 9.77 17.54 9.85
C SER A 303 8.92 16.43 9.25
N GLU A 304 7.62 16.67 9.04
CA GLU A 304 6.70 15.68 8.50
C GLU A 304 6.68 15.74 6.96
N PHE A 305 6.89 14.58 6.31
CA PHE A 305 6.83 14.46 4.85
C PHE A 305 5.49 14.90 4.28
N ILE A 306 4.39 14.52 4.93
CA ILE A 306 3.04 14.74 4.42
C ILE A 306 2.69 16.24 4.22
N THR A 307 3.28 17.13 5.02
CA THR A 307 3.02 18.58 4.90
C THR A 307 3.63 19.16 3.62
N TRP A 308 4.87 18.79 3.33
CA TRP A 308 5.56 19.19 2.09
C TRP A 308 4.96 18.53 0.87
N TYR A 309 4.63 17.22 0.97
CA TYR A 309 3.99 16.46 -0.11
C TYR A 309 2.68 17.12 -0.57
N LYS A 310 1.79 17.46 0.37
CA LYS A 310 0.53 18.14 0.03
C LYS A 310 0.73 19.51 -0.56
N LEU A 311 1.67 20.29 -0.05
CA LEU A 311 2.00 21.60 -0.62
C LEU A 311 2.51 21.46 -2.06
N ALA A 312 3.41 20.50 -2.32
CA ALA A 312 3.90 20.23 -3.67
C ALA A 312 2.75 19.80 -4.61
N ASP A 313 1.86 18.90 -4.15
CA ASP A 313 0.71 18.43 -4.92
C ASP A 313 -0.26 19.58 -5.27
N TYR A 314 -0.50 20.53 -4.35
CA TYR A 314 -1.35 21.70 -4.64
C TYR A 314 -0.70 22.68 -5.61
N TYR A 315 0.62 22.86 -5.57
CA TYR A 315 1.32 23.65 -6.58
C TYR A 315 1.20 23.03 -7.97
N VAL A 316 1.32 21.70 -8.07
CA VAL A 316 1.12 20.98 -9.32
C VAL A 316 -0.31 21.16 -9.84
N ASP A 317 -1.33 21.08 -8.98
CA ASP A 317 -2.72 21.34 -9.39
C ASP A 317 -2.96 22.79 -9.83
N ALA A 318 -2.21 23.73 -9.28
CA ALA A 318 -2.28 25.14 -9.65
C ALA A 318 -1.51 25.48 -10.93
N GLY A 319 -0.74 24.53 -11.49
CA GLY A 319 0.09 24.75 -12.67
C GLY A 319 1.42 25.45 -12.38
N ASP A 320 1.81 25.58 -11.11
CA ASP A 320 3.13 26.13 -10.70
C ASP A 320 4.14 24.99 -10.55
N TRP A 321 4.63 24.50 -11.68
CA TRP A 321 5.51 23.34 -11.77
C TRP A 321 6.85 23.56 -11.07
N ALA A 322 7.38 24.77 -11.17
CA ALA A 322 8.66 25.14 -10.55
C ALA A 322 8.57 25.13 -9.03
N ALA A 323 7.52 25.75 -8.46
CA ALA A 323 7.27 25.71 -7.03
C ALA A 323 6.97 24.27 -6.54
N GLY A 324 6.26 23.48 -7.34
CA GLY A 324 5.99 22.07 -7.06
C GLY A 324 7.28 21.26 -6.92
N LEU A 325 8.21 21.35 -7.91
CA LEU A 325 9.51 20.67 -7.87
C LEU A 325 10.40 21.16 -6.73
N PHE A 326 10.45 22.46 -6.51
CA PHE A 326 11.23 23.06 -5.43
C PHE A 326 10.76 22.59 -4.05
N THR A 327 9.45 22.53 -3.85
CA THR A 327 8.83 22.04 -2.62
C THR A 327 9.06 20.54 -2.44
N LEU A 328 8.93 19.76 -3.53
CA LEU A 328 9.19 18.33 -3.51
C LEU A 328 10.62 18.01 -3.09
N ASN A 329 11.62 18.75 -3.61
CA ASN A 329 13.03 18.60 -3.23
C ASN A 329 13.29 18.87 -1.74
N SER A 330 12.40 19.62 -1.09
CA SER A 330 12.53 19.96 0.33
C SER A 330 11.85 18.96 1.27
N CYS A 331 11.21 17.92 0.73
CA CYS A 331 10.53 16.90 1.53
C CYS A 331 11.52 16.13 2.43
N PRO A 332 11.25 16.00 3.73
CA PRO A 332 12.03 15.14 4.60
C PRO A 332 11.73 13.67 4.27
N MET A 333 12.69 13.00 3.64
CA MET A 333 12.53 11.61 3.22
C MET A 333 13.02 10.66 4.31
N PHE A 334 12.26 9.60 4.54
CA PHE A 334 12.66 8.53 5.42
C PHE A 334 12.34 7.17 4.80
N THR A 335 13.18 6.18 5.11
CA THR A 335 13.02 4.83 4.60
C THR A 335 11.91 4.10 5.33
N TYR A 336 10.99 3.54 4.57
CA TYR A 336 10.02 2.60 5.10
C TYR A 336 10.72 1.27 5.40
N ASN A 337 10.72 0.89 6.67
CA ASN A 337 11.20 -0.43 7.07
C ASN A 337 10.06 -1.44 6.85
N GLU A 338 10.23 -2.32 5.88
CA GLU A 338 9.28 -3.40 5.67
C GLU A 338 9.12 -4.24 6.94
N ARG A 339 7.88 -4.70 7.17
CA ARG A 339 7.58 -5.62 8.25
C ARG A 339 8.36 -6.90 8.04
N ASP A 340 9.06 -7.35 9.04
CA ASP A 340 9.84 -8.59 8.99
C ASP A 340 8.90 -9.81 9.04
N LEU A 341 8.19 -10.05 7.95
CA LEU A 341 7.35 -11.23 7.73
C LEU A 341 8.15 -12.42 7.19
N HIS A 342 9.45 -12.23 6.90
CA HIS A 342 10.26 -13.20 6.18
C HIS A 342 10.87 -14.28 7.08
N ARG A 343 10.83 -14.12 8.40
CA ARG A 343 11.30 -15.13 9.36
C ARG A 343 10.23 -16.14 9.71
N ILE A 344 9.62 -16.71 8.68
CA ILE A 344 8.65 -17.79 8.84
C ILE A 344 9.40 -19.11 8.68
N PRO A 345 9.20 -20.09 9.59
CA PRO A 345 9.82 -21.39 9.46
C PRO A 345 9.40 -22.06 8.15
N GLN A 346 10.33 -22.75 7.50
CA GLN A 346 10.00 -23.50 6.30
C GLN A 346 9.12 -24.70 6.68
N ALA A 347 7.91 -24.73 6.16
CA ALA A 347 6.99 -25.84 6.37
C ALA A 347 7.53 -27.11 5.72
N ALA A 348 7.37 -28.27 6.34
CA ALA A 348 7.70 -29.58 5.77
C ALA A 348 6.94 -29.82 4.47
N ARG A 349 5.69 -29.40 4.41
CA ARG A 349 4.83 -29.38 3.22
C ARG A 349 3.67 -28.41 3.41
N THR A 350 3.09 -27.96 2.31
CA THR A 350 1.89 -27.15 2.29
C THR A 350 0.72 -27.94 1.73
N HIS A 351 -0.48 -27.64 2.22
CA HIS A 351 -1.72 -28.19 1.70
C HIS A 351 -2.76 -27.09 1.55
N PHE A 352 -3.19 -26.87 0.32
CA PHE A 352 -4.20 -25.88 -0.03
C PHE A 352 -5.38 -26.56 -0.72
N PRO A 353 -6.38 -27.08 0.04
CA PRO A 353 -7.50 -27.79 -0.54
C PRO A 353 -8.35 -26.85 -1.41
N ILE A 354 -8.86 -27.39 -2.53
CA ILE A 354 -9.79 -26.66 -3.38
C ILE A 354 -11.17 -26.71 -2.70
N ARG A 355 -11.72 -25.54 -2.43
CA ARG A 355 -13.05 -25.41 -1.82
C ARG A 355 -14.14 -25.76 -2.82
N ALA A 356 -15.15 -26.52 -2.39
CA ALA A 356 -16.19 -27.07 -3.26
C ALA A 356 -16.92 -25.97 -4.09
N LEU A 357 -17.26 -24.83 -3.49
CA LEU A 357 -17.90 -23.73 -4.21
C LEU A 357 -16.97 -23.09 -5.26
N ALA A 358 -15.66 -23.01 -4.99
CA ALA A 358 -14.69 -22.51 -5.96
C ALA A 358 -14.55 -23.47 -7.15
N ALA A 359 -14.48 -24.79 -6.88
CA ALA A 359 -14.45 -25.80 -7.94
C ALA A 359 -15.70 -25.80 -8.81
N GLN A 360 -16.89 -25.57 -8.20
CA GLN A 360 -18.17 -25.50 -8.92
C GLN A 360 -18.31 -24.21 -9.75
N SER A 361 -17.56 -23.15 -9.47
CA SER A 361 -17.66 -21.88 -10.16
C SER A 361 -17.25 -21.97 -11.62
N LYS A 362 -16.30 -22.84 -11.97
CA LYS A 362 -15.69 -23.01 -13.31
C LYS A 362 -15.13 -21.71 -13.92
N LEU A 363 -14.92 -20.69 -13.12
CA LEU A 363 -14.47 -19.36 -13.58
C LEU A 363 -12.94 -19.21 -13.57
N LEU A 364 -12.24 -20.11 -12.90
CA LEU A 364 -10.80 -20.04 -12.72
C LEU A 364 -10.13 -21.17 -13.50
N ASP A 365 -9.27 -20.81 -14.42
CA ASP A 365 -8.31 -21.70 -15.04
C ASP A 365 -7.03 -21.70 -14.20
N GLU A 366 -6.74 -22.83 -13.54
CA GLU A 366 -5.63 -22.94 -12.58
C GLU A 366 -4.27 -22.79 -13.22
N GLU A 367 -4.08 -23.25 -14.45
CA GLU A 367 -2.79 -23.18 -15.13
C GLU A 367 -2.45 -21.79 -15.60
N SER A 368 -3.44 -20.99 -15.99
CA SER A 368 -3.21 -19.65 -16.52
C SER A 368 -2.82 -18.64 -15.44
N ALA A 369 -3.29 -18.82 -14.20
CA ALA A 369 -3.02 -17.89 -13.10
C ALA A 369 -1.55 -17.87 -12.64
N PHE A 370 -0.78 -18.90 -12.92
CA PHE A 370 0.60 -19.08 -12.44
C PHE A 370 1.68 -18.93 -13.52
N LYS A 371 1.31 -18.73 -14.78
CA LYS A 371 2.31 -18.49 -15.84
C LYS A 371 2.90 -17.10 -15.75
N ASN A 372 4.15 -17.03 -15.30
CA ASN A 372 4.98 -15.82 -15.27
C ASN A 372 6.01 -15.87 -16.40
N ASP A 373 5.58 -15.72 -17.63
CA ASP A 373 6.42 -15.68 -18.83
C ASP A 373 6.52 -14.24 -19.41
N ALA A 374 6.70 -13.26 -18.52
CA ALA A 374 6.89 -11.88 -18.93
C ALA A 374 8.30 -11.61 -19.42
N ASP A 375 8.41 -10.59 -20.29
CA ASP A 375 9.69 -10.02 -20.69
C ASP A 375 10.50 -9.58 -19.45
N VAL A 376 11.77 -10.02 -19.42
CA VAL A 376 12.69 -9.70 -18.33
C VAL A 376 12.88 -8.19 -18.15
N ALA A 377 12.81 -7.41 -19.23
CA ALA A 377 12.90 -5.95 -19.18
C ALA A 377 11.72 -5.33 -18.42
N LEU A 378 10.50 -5.84 -18.61
CA LEU A 378 9.31 -5.39 -17.90
C LEU A 378 9.31 -5.76 -16.41
N LEU A 379 9.83 -6.95 -16.08
CA LEU A 379 9.97 -7.42 -14.70
C LEU A 379 10.98 -6.61 -13.88
N ARG A 380 11.93 -5.93 -14.53
CA ARG A 380 12.97 -5.13 -13.89
C ARG A 380 12.63 -3.66 -13.69
N LEU A 381 11.41 -3.23 -14.06
CA LEU A 381 10.99 -1.85 -13.82
C LEU A 381 11.11 -1.50 -12.33
N PRO A 382 11.80 -0.40 -11.98
CA PRO A 382 12.07 -0.07 -10.58
C PRO A 382 10.87 0.56 -9.86
N ALA A 383 9.99 1.25 -10.57
CA ALA A 383 8.85 1.96 -9.98
C ALA A 383 7.90 1.09 -9.14
N PRO A 384 7.56 -0.17 -9.53
CA PRO A 384 6.70 -1.03 -8.71
C PRO A 384 7.30 -1.42 -7.34
N ALA A 385 8.62 -1.25 -7.16
CA ALA A 385 9.30 -1.54 -5.89
C ALA A 385 9.30 -0.35 -4.91
N LEU A 386 8.93 0.85 -5.36
CA LEU A 386 8.86 2.03 -4.49
C LEU A 386 7.81 1.87 -3.39
N ARG A 387 8.12 2.35 -2.18
CA ARG A 387 7.24 2.29 -1.00
C ARG A 387 7.28 3.60 -0.22
N GLY A 388 6.24 3.85 0.58
CA GLY A 388 6.16 4.99 1.51
C GLY A 388 6.42 6.33 0.83
N THR A 389 7.22 7.19 1.47
CA THR A 389 7.52 8.54 0.98
C THR A 389 8.08 8.58 -0.43
N PHE A 390 8.87 7.58 -0.84
CA PHE A 390 9.41 7.50 -2.20
C PHE A 390 8.33 7.19 -3.24
N ALA A 391 7.37 6.32 -2.93
CA ALA A 391 6.25 6.05 -3.82
C ALA A 391 5.35 7.28 -3.99
N SER A 392 5.08 7.99 -2.89
CA SER A 392 4.26 9.20 -2.89
C SER A 392 4.94 10.35 -3.65
N ALA A 393 6.25 10.57 -3.43
CA ALA A 393 7.05 11.56 -4.18
C ALA A 393 7.10 11.23 -5.69
N TYR A 394 7.24 9.94 -6.04
CA TYR A 394 7.18 9.48 -7.42
C TYR A 394 5.82 9.79 -8.07
N GLY A 395 4.72 9.62 -7.32
CA GLY A 395 3.38 9.99 -7.79
C GLY A 395 3.25 11.45 -8.19
N ILE A 396 3.93 12.38 -7.50
CA ILE A 396 3.97 13.80 -7.92
C ILE A 396 4.74 13.96 -9.24
N LEU A 397 5.87 13.28 -9.41
CA LEU A 397 6.64 13.35 -10.67
C LEU A 397 5.86 12.80 -11.86
N THR A 398 5.15 11.68 -11.70
CA THR A 398 4.30 11.12 -12.76
C THR A 398 3.14 12.07 -13.10
N LYS A 399 2.55 12.70 -12.09
CA LYS A 399 1.51 13.72 -12.28
C LYS A 399 2.05 14.95 -13.03
N LEU A 400 3.23 15.45 -12.68
CA LEU A 400 3.90 16.54 -13.41
C LEU A 400 4.08 16.18 -14.89
N VAL A 401 4.68 15.03 -15.16
CA VAL A 401 4.91 14.57 -16.55
C VAL A 401 3.61 14.43 -17.32
N SER A 402 2.53 13.99 -16.70
CA SER A 402 1.23 13.86 -17.36
C SER A 402 0.63 15.19 -17.79
N HIS A 403 0.98 16.30 -17.11
CA HIS A 403 0.51 17.63 -17.44
C HIS A 403 1.40 18.37 -18.46
N ILE A 404 2.72 18.28 -18.30
CA ILE A 404 3.65 19.13 -19.10
C ILE A 404 4.52 18.34 -20.08
N GLY A 405 4.55 17.01 -19.97
CA GLY A 405 5.44 16.16 -20.75
C GLY A 405 6.88 16.15 -20.23
N TRP A 406 7.68 15.21 -20.77
CA TRP A 406 9.05 14.99 -20.30
C TRP A 406 9.99 16.16 -20.59
N ASP A 407 9.96 16.71 -21.80
CA ASP A 407 10.89 17.76 -22.22
C ASP A 407 10.70 19.06 -21.41
N GLU A 408 9.44 19.41 -21.14
CA GLU A 408 9.13 20.61 -20.34
C GLU A 408 9.47 20.37 -18.86
N LEU A 409 9.29 19.15 -18.36
CA LEU A 409 9.74 18.78 -17.02
C LEU A 409 11.26 18.92 -16.85
N LEU A 410 12.06 18.52 -17.86
CA LEU A 410 13.50 18.69 -17.85
C LEU A 410 13.91 20.19 -17.89
N LYS A 411 13.21 21.02 -18.64
CA LYS A 411 13.43 22.47 -18.62
C LYS A 411 13.13 23.04 -17.25
N CYS A 412 11.96 22.71 -16.68
CA CYS A 412 11.58 23.13 -15.35
C CYS A 412 12.62 22.68 -14.30
N ARG A 413 13.13 21.43 -14.40
CA ARG A 413 14.21 20.93 -13.56
C ARG A 413 15.47 21.78 -13.69
N SER A 414 15.88 22.17 -14.90
CA SER A 414 17.06 23.01 -15.15
C SER A 414 16.91 24.46 -14.66
N GLU A 415 15.68 24.95 -14.56
CA GLU A 415 15.37 26.28 -14.01
C GLU A 415 15.44 26.31 -12.48
N VAL A 416 15.00 25.24 -11.83
CA VAL A 416 14.89 25.14 -10.36
C VAL A 416 16.18 24.68 -9.72
N PHE A 417 16.90 23.72 -10.36
CA PHE A 417 18.09 23.09 -9.78
C PHE A 417 19.37 23.50 -10.50
N VAL A 418 20.46 23.50 -9.73
CA VAL A 418 21.82 23.67 -10.26
C VAL A 418 22.18 22.41 -11.05
N MET A 419 22.49 22.59 -12.34
CA MET A 419 22.97 21.49 -13.18
C MET A 419 24.47 21.29 -13.02
N GLU A 420 24.93 20.06 -13.15
CA GLU A 420 26.35 19.70 -12.97
C GLU A 420 27.28 20.51 -13.87
N GLU A 421 26.86 20.82 -15.10
CA GLU A 421 27.59 21.66 -16.04
C GLU A 421 27.73 23.10 -15.56
N GLU A 422 26.68 23.69 -15.00
CA GLU A 422 26.72 25.04 -14.43
C GLU A 422 27.64 25.10 -13.21
N TYR A 423 27.60 24.06 -12.36
CA TYR A 423 28.49 23.96 -11.21
C TYR A 423 29.98 23.83 -11.60
N ARG A 424 30.28 23.04 -12.62
CA ARG A 424 31.66 22.89 -13.15
C ARG A 424 32.18 24.21 -13.76
N LEU A 425 31.35 24.93 -14.50
CA LEU A 425 31.71 26.21 -15.09
C LEU A 425 32.03 27.26 -14.03
N GLN A 426 31.31 27.31 -12.93
CA GLN A 426 31.59 28.23 -11.82
C GLN A 426 32.80 27.79 -10.97
N GLY A 427 32.98 26.47 -10.74
CA GLY A 427 34.16 25.96 -10.07
C GLY A 427 35.45 26.24 -10.86
N GLY A 428 35.38 26.20 -12.20
CA GLY A 428 36.49 26.61 -13.06
C GLY A 428 36.81 28.10 -13.03
N LEU A 429 35.80 28.96 -12.90
CA LEU A 429 35.99 30.40 -12.76
C LEU A 429 36.51 30.81 -11.37
N GLY A 430 36.19 30.07 -10.31
CA GLY A 430 36.70 30.29 -8.96
C GLY A 430 38.18 29.95 -8.81
N ASP A 431 38.61 28.85 -9.47
CA ASP A 431 40.03 28.40 -9.42
C ASP A 431 40.97 29.37 -10.19
N ASP A 432 40.50 30.01 -11.27
CA ASP A 432 41.28 30.99 -12.02
C ASP A 432 41.40 32.34 -11.27
N THR A 433 40.35 32.74 -10.51
CA THR A 433 40.43 33.95 -9.67
C THR A 433 41.35 33.75 -8.46
N ASP A 434 41.39 32.61 -7.86
CA ASP A 434 42.32 32.25 -6.77
C ASP A 434 43.78 32.11 -7.27
N ARG A 435 43.99 31.62 -8.51
CA ARG A 435 45.32 31.57 -9.15
C ARG A 435 45.86 33.00 -9.46
N VAL A 436 45.01 33.89 -9.93
CA VAL A 436 45.39 35.30 -10.19
C VAL A 436 45.65 36.04 -8.87
N SER A 437 44.94 35.76 -7.79
CA SER A 437 45.19 36.33 -6.47
C SER A 437 46.49 35.80 -5.81
N ARG A 438 46.87 34.55 -6.08
CA ARG A 438 48.11 33.95 -5.58
C ARG A 438 49.35 34.36 -6.38
N MET A 439 49.25 34.82 -7.62
CA MET A 439 50.37 35.36 -8.39
C MET A 439 50.77 36.79 -8.03
N GLY A 440 49.93 37.50 -7.26
CA GLY A 440 50.18 38.88 -6.81
C GLY A 440 50.89 39.06 -5.47
N ALA A 441 51.09 37.94 -4.70
CA ALA A 441 51.67 38.02 -3.35
C ALA A 441 52.83 37.02 -3.19
N GLY A 442 53.87 37.19 -3.99
CA GLY A 442 55.06 36.34 -3.93
C GLY A 442 56.36 37.12 -4.02
N ARG A 443 56.77 37.81 -2.96
CA ARG A 443 58.17 38.17 -2.71
C ARG A 443 58.40 38.42 -1.25
N SER A 444 59.06 37.53 -0.55
CA SER A 444 60.21 37.71 0.31
C SER A 444 60.38 36.59 1.35
N GLU A 445 61.55 36.00 1.29
CA GLU A 445 62.47 35.56 2.34
C GLU A 445 62.21 34.27 3.12
N GLN A 446 62.98 33.24 2.74
CA GLN A 446 64.16 32.63 3.40
C GLN A 446 64.01 32.21 4.87
N GLY A 447 64.32 30.97 5.13
CA GLY A 447 64.82 30.51 6.43
C GLY A 447 64.55 29.05 6.79
N ASP A 448 65.48 28.21 6.43
CA ASP A 448 66.12 27.06 7.12
C ASP A 448 65.40 26.12 8.09
N SER A 449 65.68 24.91 7.80
CA SER A 449 66.19 23.76 8.60
C SER A 449 65.18 22.67 9.04
N ALA A 450 65.36 21.57 8.41
CA ALA A 450 65.95 20.32 8.90
C ALA A 450 65.19 19.42 9.89
N GLY A 451 65.08 18.20 9.45
CA GLY A 451 65.19 16.98 10.30
C GLY A 451 63.88 16.25 10.53
N GLY A 452 63.75 15.11 10.05
CA GLY A 452 64.26 13.81 10.33
C GLY A 452 63.10 12.83 10.36
N ALA A 453 63.13 11.92 9.43
CA ALA A 453 63.30 10.46 9.58
C ALA A 453 62.24 9.72 10.43
N ALA A 454 61.60 8.86 9.85
CA ALA A 454 61.79 7.47 9.51
C ALA A 454 60.73 6.54 10.10
N ASP A 455 60.35 5.61 9.28
CA ASP A 455 60.07 4.18 9.50
C ASP A 455 58.75 3.79 10.24
N ASP A 456 58.08 2.79 9.89
CA ASP A 456 58.32 1.55 9.12
C ASP A 456 57.03 0.80 8.83
N ALA A 457 56.95 0.26 7.66
CA ALA A 457 56.51 -1.07 7.23
C ALA A 457 55.43 -1.83 8.02
N SER A 458 54.42 -2.36 7.39
CA SER A 458 54.47 -3.63 6.66
C SER A 458 53.10 -4.21 6.33
N ARG A 459 52.97 -4.64 5.08
CA ARG A 459 52.44 -5.94 4.57
C ARG A 459 50.98 -6.25 4.81
N ALA A 460 50.24 -6.66 3.89
CA ALA A 460 50.24 -7.37 2.59
C ALA A 460 48.87 -8.02 2.43
N GLY A 461 48.40 -8.17 1.23
CA GLY A 461 47.33 -9.13 0.96
C GLY A 461 46.50 -8.79 -0.28
N GLU A 462 46.92 -9.31 -1.35
CA GLU A 462 46.45 -9.43 -2.72
C GLU A 462 44.91 -9.67 -2.89
N GLY A 463 44.39 -9.18 -4.00
CA GLY A 463 43.11 -9.59 -4.55
C GLY A 463 42.70 -8.75 -5.77
N THR A 464 43.39 -8.92 -6.89
CA THR A 464 43.05 -8.37 -8.20
C THR A 464 41.72 -8.95 -8.73
N ALA A 465 40.82 -8.09 -9.13
CA ALA A 465 39.81 -8.39 -10.18
C ALA A 465 39.64 -7.16 -11.05
N ALA A 466 40.01 -7.29 -12.30
CA ALA A 466 39.96 -6.28 -13.32
C ALA A 466 38.53 -5.91 -13.69
N ASN A 467 38.23 -4.62 -13.71
CA ASN A 467 37.04 -4.06 -14.36
C ASN A 467 37.44 -3.66 -15.79
N GLU A 468 36.88 -4.37 -16.77
CA GLU A 468 36.83 -3.90 -18.15
C GLU A 468 35.75 -2.86 -18.33
N PRO A 469 35.99 -1.78 -19.10
CA PRO A 469 34.94 -0.80 -19.42
C PRO A 469 34.05 -1.35 -20.55
N PRO A 470 32.72 -0.95 -20.56
CA PRO A 470 31.79 -1.38 -21.60
C PRO A 470 32.14 -0.75 -22.98
N PRO A 471 31.79 -1.43 -24.08
CA PRO A 471 32.11 -0.98 -25.43
C PRO A 471 31.25 0.24 -25.85
N PRO A 472 31.76 1.10 -26.76
CA PRO A 472 31.06 2.30 -27.21
C PRO A 472 29.88 1.97 -28.14
N ALA A 473 28.82 2.74 -28.01
CA ALA A 473 27.61 2.68 -28.84
C ALA A 473 27.88 3.03 -30.32
N PRO A 474 27.17 2.43 -31.28
CA PRO A 474 27.35 2.72 -32.69
C PRO A 474 26.81 4.11 -33.07
N PRO A 475 27.41 4.78 -34.10
CA PRO A 475 27.02 6.13 -34.47
C PRO A 475 25.68 6.15 -35.23
N MET A 476 24.80 7.06 -34.82
CA MET A 476 23.56 7.38 -35.54
C MET A 476 23.84 8.08 -36.85
N ALA A 477 23.23 7.60 -37.91
CA ALA A 477 23.27 8.19 -39.25
C ALA A 477 22.53 9.53 -39.28
N GLN A 478 23.18 10.53 -39.84
CA GLN A 478 22.59 11.83 -40.14
C GLN A 478 21.73 11.75 -41.40
N PRO A 479 20.54 12.37 -41.49
CA PRO A 479 19.85 12.56 -42.75
C PRO A 479 20.38 13.81 -43.46
N GLU A 480 20.56 13.63 -44.78
CA GLU A 480 21.08 14.60 -45.74
C GLU A 480 20.21 15.86 -45.88
N ARG A 481 20.88 16.95 -46.12
CA ARG A 481 20.32 18.26 -46.44
C ARG A 481 19.80 18.27 -47.89
N ALA A 482 18.56 18.71 -48.06
CA ALA A 482 18.13 19.27 -49.34
C ALA A 482 17.17 20.45 -49.11
N GLY A 483 17.43 21.57 -49.80
CA GLY A 483 16.44 22.54 -50.21
C GLY A 483 16.40 23.89 -49.45
N ARG A 484 17.09 24.84 -50.05
CA ARG A 484 17.08 26.28 -49.87
C ARG A 484 15.75 26.86 -50.40
N ALA A 485 15.02 27.69 -49.61
CA ALA A 485 14.44 28.96 -50.10
C ALA A 485 13.60 29.68 -49.05
N GLU A 486 13.76 30.96 -49.05
CA GLU A 486 12.89 32.08 -48.69
C GLU A 486 12.84 32.56 -47.24
N GLU A 487 13.51 33.70 -47.07
CA GLU A 487 13.33 34.69 -45.99
C GLU A 487 11.88 35.16 -45.95
N ALA A 488 11.24 35.00 -44.80
CA ALA A 488 10.08 35.77 -44.43
C ALA A 488 10.31 36.29 -43.01
N THR A 489 10.51 37.56 -42.93
CA THR A 489 10.59 38.40 -41.71
C THR A 489 9.26 38.26 -40.94
N ILE A 490 9.29 37.56 -39.82
CA ILE A 490 8.19 37.57 -38.86
C ILE A 490 8.71 38.17 -37.55
N THR A 491 8.16 39.35 -37.25
CA THR A 491 8.27 40.11 -36.02
C THR A 491 8.08 39.24 -34.78
N SER A 492 9.05 39.34 -33.89
CA SER A 492 9.09 38.71 -32.58
C SER A 492 7.83 39.00 -31.75
N ALA A 493 6.99 37.99 -31.53
CA ALA A 493 6.11 37.99 -30.37
C ALA A 493 6.98 37.67 -29.14
N ARG A 494 7.11 38.61 -28.23
CA ARG A 494 7.67 38.43 -26.92
C ARG A 494 6.82 37.38 -26.18
N SER A 495 7.35 36.17 -25.99
CA SER A 495 6.86 35.27 -24.97
C SER A 495 7.24 35.87 -23.61
N ASP A 496 6.25 36.08 -22.75
CA ASP A 496 6.42 36.36 -21.33
C ASP A 496 7.10 35.13 -20.68
N ALA A 497 8.42 35.11 -20.71
CA ALA A 497 9.20 34.25 -19.85
C ALA A 497 9.25 34.94 -18.49
N GLY A 498 8.58 34.37 -17.49
CA GLY A 498 8.71 34.78 -16.09
C GLY A 498 10.20 34.90 -15.69
N PRO A 499 10.53 35.57 -14.58
CA PRO A 499 11.91 35.81 -14.19
C PRO A 499 12.62 34.46 -13.97
N ARG A 500 13.59 34.13 -14.82
CA ARG A 500 14.49 32.97 -14.60
C ARG A 500 15.25 33.20 -13.31
N LEU A 501 15.18 32.23 -12.40
CA LEU A 501 15.97 32.25 -11.16
C LEU A 501 17.45 32.40 -11.51
N SER A 502 18.13 33.30 -10.79
CA SER A 502 19.58 33.43 -10.92
C SER A 502 20.23 32.15 -10.35
N PHE A 503 21.47 31.88 -10.72
CA PHE A 503 22.21 30.72 -10.21
C PHE A 503 22.23 30.68 -8.66
N THR A 504 22.29 31.86 -8.01
CA THR A 504 22.28 32.01 -6.56
C THR A 504 20.96 31.61 -5.91
N ASP A 505 19.88 31.61 -6.69
CA ASP A 505 18.53 31.24 -6.21
C ASP A 505 18.18 29.80 -6.50
N LYS A 506 18.96 29.10 -7.35
CA LYS A 506 18.79 27.69 -7.63
C LYS A 506 19.25 26.84 -6.45
N ARG A 507 18.57 25.72 -6.21
CA ARG A 507 18.97 24.75 -5.19
C ARG A 507 19.71 23.56 -5.78
N LEU A 508 20.45 22.85 -4.94
CA LEU A 508 21.00 21.54 -5.30
C LEU A 508 19.84 20.52 -5.32
N CYS A 509 19.79 19.71 -6.37
CA CYS A 509 18.85 18.59 -6.42
C CYS A 509 19.28 17.53 -5.41
N GLU A 510 18.38 17.12 -4.55
CA GLU A 510 18.62 16.03 -3.61
C GLU A 510 18.81 14.70 -4.37
N ARG A 511 19.78 13.90 -3.93
CA ARG A 511 20.15 12.65 -4.62
C ARG A 511 18.99 11.67 -4.76
N TRP A 512 18.09 11.64 -3.78
CA TRP A 512 16.93 10.77 -3.82
C TRP A 512 15.95 11.20 -4.93
N LEU A 513 15.75 12.51 -5.13
CA LEU A 513 14.89 13.06 -6.18
C LEU A 513 15.50 12.78 -7.57
N ASP A 514 16.81 12.93 -7.68
CA ASP A 514 17.54 12.61 -8.91
C ASP A 514 17.40 11.14 -9.30
N ASN A 515 17.49 10.24 -8.33
CA ASN A 515 17.20 8.82 -8.56
C ASN A 515 15.73 8.59 -9.01
N LEU A 516 14.76 9.31 -8.48
CA LEU A 516 13.37 9.19 -8.94
C LEU A 516 13.16 9.70 -10.37
N PHE A 517 13.91 10.71 -10.82
CA PHE A 517 13.94 11.11 -12.24
C PHE A 517 14.44 9.98 -13.13
N MET A 518 15.43 9.21 -12.69
CA MET A 518 15.90 8.03 -13.45
C MET A 518 14.84 6.92 -13.49
N VAL A 519 14.12 6.69 -12.38
CA VAL A 519 12.98 5.75 -12.34
C VAL A 519 11.88 6.17 -13.31
N LEU A 520 11.55 7.47 -13.34
CA LEU A 520 10.56 8.05 -14.26
C LEU A 520 10.99 7.90 -15.72
N TYR A 521 12.26 8.14 -16.01
CA TYR A 521 12.81 7.95 -17.36
C TYR A 521 12.64 6.50 -17.84
N GLU A 522 12.90 5.51 -16.98
CA GLU A 522 12.74 4.10 -17.34
C GLU A 522 11.26 3.76 -17.63
N ASP A 523 10.33 4.22 -16.79
CA ASP A 523 8.89 4.01 -17.04
C ASP A 523 8.47 4.68 -18.36
N LEU A 524 8.88 5.93 -18.61
CA LEU A 524 8.56 6.64 -19.86
C LEU A 524 9.19 5.98 -21.09
N ARG A 525 10.43 5.51 -20.97
CA ARG A 525 11.12 4.79 -22.05
C ARG A 525 10.34 3.54 -22.47
N VAL A 526 9.97 2.72 -21.50
CA VAL A 526 9.21 1.49 -21.77
C VAL A 526 7.83 1.82 -22.34
N TYR A 527 7.15 2.82 -21.79
CA TYR A 527 5.86 3.27 -22.28
C TYR A 527 5.93 3.76 -23.73
N THR A 528 6.94 4.58 -24.08
CA THR A 528 7.12 5.11 -25.43
C THR A 528 7.45 4.00 -26.43
N ILE A 529 8.29 3.03 -26.05
CA ILE A 529 8.60 1.85 -26.88
C ILE A 529 7.31 1.08 -27.16
N TRP A 530 6.52 0.78 -26.12
CA TRP A 530 5.26 0.08 -26.27
C TRP A 530 4.29 0.81 -27.24
N GLN A 531 4.11 2.11 -27.06
CA GLN A 531 3.25 2.91 -27.95
C GLN A 531 3.75 2.91 -29.39
N THR A 532 5.05 3.01 -29.59
CA THR A 532 5.67 2.97 -30.93
C THR A 532 5.48 1.59 -31.58
N GLU A 533 5.67 0.51 -30.83
CA GLU A 533 5.39 -0.85 -31.30
C GLU A 533 3.91 -1.00 -31.69
N MET A 534 2.99 -0.58 -30.83
CA MET A 534 1.56 -0.62 -31.11
C MET A 534 1.20 0.12 -32.40
N ALA A 535 1.70 1.34 -32.58
CA ALA A 535 1.46 2.15 -33.76
C ALA A 535 2.03 1.48 -35.03
N HIS A 536 3.22 0.89 -34.95
CA HIS A 536 3.86 0.18 -36.06
C HIS A 536 3.07 -1.04 -36.50
N TYR A 537 2.63 -1.90 -35.57
CA TYR A 537 1.82 -3.08 -35.86
C TYR A 537 0.44 -2.70 -36.42
N HIS A 538 -0.18 -1.64 -35.87
CA HIS A 538 -1.43 -1.09 -36.40
C HIS A 538 -1.29 -0.61 -37.87
N ALA A 539 -0.21 0.11 -38.18
CA ALA A 539 0.06 0.60 -39.53
C ALA A 539 0.24 -0.54 -40.52
N GLN A 540 0.74 -1.69 -40.11
CA GLN A 540 0.90 -2.88 -40.93
C GLN A 540 -0.31 -3.80 -40.94
N SER A 541 -1.38 -3.47 -40.19
CA SER A 541 -2.57 -4.33 -40.01
C SER A 541 -2.21 -5.74 -39.48
N VAL A 542 -1.14 -5.84 -38.69
CA VAL A 542 -0.69 -7.08 -38.01
C VAL A 542 -1.14 -7.04 -36.56
N PRO A 543 -1.69 -8.14 -36.01
CA PRO A 543 -2.07 -8.18 -34.59
C PRO A 543 -0.83 -8.04 -33.71
N TYR A 544 -0.88 -7.11 -32.76
CA TYR A 544 0.16 -6.95 -31.75
C TYR A 544 -0.09 -7.94 -30.62
N THR A 545 0.84 -8.84 -30.40
CA THR A 545 0.71 -9.90 -29.39
C THR A 545 1.80 -9.82 -28.34
N LYS A 546 1.39 -9.78 -27.09
CA LYS A 546 2.24 -9.90 -25.90
C LYS A 546 1.67 -11.00 -24.99
N THR A 547 2.44 -11.45 -24.02
CA THR A 547 1.93 -12.41 -23.02
C THR A 547 0.92 -11.74 -22.08
N GLY A 548 0.03 -12.50 -21.48
CA GLY A 548 -0.93 -11.95 -20.50
C GLY A 548 -0.23 -11.26 -19.31
N THR A 549 1.00 -11.68 -18.96
CA THR A 549 1.78 -11.04 -17.90
C THR A 549 2.40 -9.72 -18.36
N ASP A 550 2.86 -9.64 -19.60
CA ASP A 550 3.32 -8.38 -20.19
C ASP A 550 2.19 -7.36 -20.19
N TRP A 551 0.99 -7.75 -20.62
CA TRP A 551 -0.18 -6.89 -20.63
C TRP A 551 -0.58 -6.39 -19.24
N GLU A 552 -0.46 -7.24 -18.19
CA GLU A 552 -0.67 -6.82 -16.80
C GLU A 552 0.31 -5.72 -16.38
N ILE A 553 1.60 -5.90 -16.68
CA ILE A 553 2.65 -4.93 -16.32
C ILE A 553 2.48 -3.63 -17.10
N LEU A 554 2.20 -3.71 -18.40
CA LEU A 554 1.96 -2.53 -19.27
C LEU A 554 0.70 -1.77 -18.83
N GLY A 555 -0.36 -2.47 -18.42
CA GLY A 555 -1.56 -1.82 -17.87
C GLY A 555 -1.27 -1.06 -16.58
N GLU A 556 -0.50 -1.63 -15.65
CA GLU A 556 -0.07 -0.94 -14.44
C GLU A 556 0.88 0.24 -14.75
N LEU A 557 1.74 0.11 -15.76
CA LEU A 557 2.59 1.20 -16.25
C LEU A 557 1.75 2.37 -16.79
N ALA A 558 0.76 2.07 -17.64
CA ALA A 558 -0.14 3.08 -18.19
C ALA A 558 -0.94 3.82 -17.10
N LEU A 559 -1.41 3.10 -16.05
CA LEU A 559 -2.05 3.74 -14.90
C LEU A 559 -1.10 4.69 -14.16
N ARG A 560 0.16 4.27 -13.94
CA ARG A 560 1.16 5.14 -13.29
C ARG A 560 1.45 6.39 -14.13
N MET A 561 1.40 6.27 -15.45
CA MET A 561 1.60 7.40 -16.37
C MET A 561 0.31 8.21 -16.63
N HIS A 562 -0.77 7.96 -15.89
CA HIS A 562 -2.06 8.64 -16.00
C HIS A 562 -2.79 8.45 -17.35
N HIS A 563 -2.62 7.27 -17.99
CA HIS A 563 -3.31 6.87 -19.22
C HIS A 563 -4.34 5.76 -18.93
N PRO A 564 -5.52 6.07 -18.37
CA PRO A 564 -6.48 5.07 -17.91
C PRO A 564 -7.12 4.27 -19.05
N ASP A 565 -7.31 4.85 -20.23
CA ASP A 565 -7.95 4.17 -21.38
C ASP A 565 -7.03 3.09 -21.96
N GLU A 566 -5.75 3.38 -22.09
CA GLU A 566 -4.74 2.42 -22.54
C GLU A 566 -4.51 1.31 -21.53
N ALA A 567 -4.51 1.67 -20.23
CA ALA A 567 -4.46 0.71 -19.16
C ALA A 567 -5.65 -0.25 -19.21
N ARG A 568 -6.86 0.27 -19.45
CA ARG A 568 -8.07 -0.54 -19.60
C ARG A 568 -7.93 -1.52 -20.74
N GLN A 569 -7.44 -1.08 -21.89
CA GLN A 569 -7.24 -1.96 -23.06
C GLN A 569 -6.23 -3.05 -22.72
N ALA A 570 -5.09 -2.70 -22.12
CA ALA A 570 -4.07 -3.66 -21.72
C ALA A 570 -4.61 -4.70 -20.71
N PHE A 571 -5.42 -4.29 -19.75
CA PHE A 571 -6.03 -5.23 -18.79
C PHE A 571 -7.08 -6.13 -19.45
N LEU A 572 -7.82 -5.65 -20.45
CA LEU A 572 -8.75 -6.49 -21.23
C LEU A 572 -8.00 -7.56 -22.02
N GLU A 573 -6.88 -7.20 -22.67
CA GLU A 573 -6.01 -8.15 -23.35
C GLU A 573 -5.36 -9.15 -22.37
N CYS A 574 -5.01 -8.71 -21.16
CA CYS A 574 -4.51 -9.58 -20.10
C CYS A 574 -5.54 -10.64 -19.73
N ILE A 575 -6.77 -10.24 -19.38
CA ILE A 575 -7.81 -11.18 -18.94
C ILE A 575 -8.33 -12.09 -20.06
N ALA A 576 -8.13 -11.72 -21.32
CA ALA A 576 -8.45 -12.59 -22.46
C ALA A 576 -7.47 -13.77 -22.58
N GLN A 577 -6.25 -13.64 -22.06
CA GLN A 577 -5.20 -14.66 -22.16
C GLN A 577 -4.99 -15.44 -20.85
N LYS A 578 -5.09 -14.78 -19.70
CA LYS A 578 -4.90 -15.41 -18.39
C LYS A 578 -5.82 -14.80 -17.35
N PHE A 579 -6.07 -15.55 -16.27
CA PHE A 579 -6.68 -14.97 -15.08
C PHE A 579 -5.65 -14.13 -14.30
N SER A 580 -5.94 -12.83 -14.12
CA SER A 580 -5.14 -11.91 -13.30
C SER A 580 -6.03 -11.20 -12.29
N PRO A 581 -5.89 -11.47 -10.97
CA PRO A 581 -6.69 -10.78 -9.95
C PRO A 581 -6.42 -9.26 -9.94
N LYS A 582 -5.21 -8.84 -10.31
CA LYS A 582 -4.84 -7.43 -10.42
C LYS A 582 -5.59 -6.73 -11.55
N ALA A 583 -5.58 -7.32 -12.75
CA ALA A 583 -6.29 -6.78 -13.90
C ALA A 583 -7.81 -6.73 -13.64
N TYR A 584 -8.39 -7.79 -13.06
CA TYR A 584 -9.80 -7.79 -12.67
C TYR A 584 -10.14 -6.71 -11.65
N GLN A 585 -9.26 -6.46 -10.67
CA GLN A 585 -9.46 -5.41 -9.67
C GLN A 585 -9.43 -4.02 -10.31
N ARG A 586 -8.45 -3.73 -11.16
CA ARG A 586 -8.35 -2.44 -11.86
C ARG A 586 -9.54 -2.19 -12.80
N LEU A 587 -9.95 -3.22 -13.53
CA LEU A 587 -11.15 -3.13 -14.38
C LEU A 587 -12.42 -2.92 -13.54
N LEU A 588 -12.54 -3.58 -12.38
CA LEU A 588 -13.67 -3.36 -11.47
C LEU A 588 -13.72 -1.90 -11.00
N GLU A 589 -12.59 -1.34 -10.57
CA GLU A 589 -12.48 0.06 -10.16
C GLU A 589 -12.89 1.02 -11.28
N GLN A 590 -12.33 0.87 -12.48
CA GLN A 590 -12.65 1.69 -13.64
C GLN A 590 -14.11 1.54 -14.12
N CYS A 591 -14.65 0.30 -14.14
CA CYS A 591 -16.04 0.07 -14.54
C CYS A 591 -17.02 0.64 -13.51
N THR A 592 -16.69 0.60 -12.23
CA THR A 592 -17.50 1.21 -11.16
C THR A 592 -17.51 2.74 -11.29
N GLU A 593 -16.39 3.36 -11.59
CA GLU A 593 -16.28 4.80 -11.81
C GLU A 593 -17.02 5.25 -13.07
N SER A 594 -16.97 4.46 -14.14
CA SER A 594 -17.72 4.74 -15.38
C SER A 594 -19.21 4.40 -15.31
N GLY A 595 -19.70 3.82 -14.20
CA GLY A 595 -21.11 3.46 -14.00
C GLY A 595 -21.58 2.24 -14.81
N ASN A 596 -20.66 1.41 -15.34
CA ASN A 596 -21.04 0.21 -16.09
C ASN A 596 -21.32 -0.96 -15.15
N LEU A 597 -22.59 -1.07 -14.71
CA LEU A 597 -23.03 -2.05 -13.72
C LEU A 597 -22.77 -3.50 -14.14
N GLU A 598 -23.06 -3.86 -15.38
CA GLU A 598 -22.95 -5.24 -15.87
C GLU A 598 -21.49 -5.71 -15.89
N GLN A 599 -20.59 -4.90 -16.43
CA GLN A 599 -19.16 -5.21 -16.45
C GLN A 599 -18.59 -5.22 -15.03
N SER A 600 -18.93 -4.26 -14.18
CA SER A 600 -18.49 -4.24 -12.77
C SER A 600 -18.89 -5.51 -12.03
N LEU A 601 -20.14 -5.98 -12.19
CA LEU A 601 -20.60 -7.21 -11.54
C LEU A 601 -19.90 -8.45 -12.10
N SER A 602 -19.60 -8.48 -13.41
CA SER A 602 -18.82 -9.57 -14.00
C SER A 602 -17.41 -9.63 -13.41
N MET A 603 -16.70 -8.49 -13.30
CA MET A 603 -15.37 -8.44 -12.67
C MET A 603 -15.41 -8.81 -11.19
N ALA A 604 -16.42 -8.33 -10.45
CA ALA A 604 -16.63 -8.66 -9.04
C ALA A 604 -16.86 -10.17 -8.82
N LEU A 605 -17.60 -10.84 -9.71
CA LEU A 605 -17.82 -12.30 -9.67
C LEU A 605 -16.50 -13.07 -9.75
N HIS A 606 -15.65 -12.74 -10.72
CA HIS A 606 -14.35 -13.40 -10.89
C HIS A 606 -13.43 -13.20 -9.68
N LEU A 607 -13.36 -11.97 -9.16
CA LEU A 607 -12.58 -11.66 -7.97
C LEU A 607 -13.12 -12.37 -6.71
N THR A 608 -14.44 -12.45 -6.57
CA THR A 608 -15.05 -13.15 -5.44
C THR A 608 -14.74 -14.66 -5.48
N ALA A 609 -14.79 -15.27 -6.67
CA ALA A 609 -14.39 -16.68 -6.83
C ALA A 609 -12.92 -16.89 -6.48
N TYR A 610 -12.06 -16.03 -6.96
CA TYR A 610 -10.63 -16.07 -6.67
C TYR A 610 -10.33 -15.90 -5.18
N ASN A 611 -10.90 -14.89 -4.55
CA ASN A 611 -10.72 -14.62 -3.12
C ASN A 611 -11.16 -15.82 -2.28
N TYR A 612 -12.35 -16.38 -2.61
CA TYR A 612 -12.87 -17.54 -1.92
C TYR A 612 -11.98 -18.79 -2.08
N ARG A 613 -11.40 -19.00 -3.27
CA ARG A 613 -10.43 -20.07 -3.48
C ARG A 613 -9.22 -19.94 -2.56
N TRP A 614 -8.74 -18.73 -2.34
CA TRP A 614 -7.57 -18.40 -1.52
C TRP A 614 -7.93 -18.06 -0.07
N TYR A 615 -9.03 -18.62 0.43
CA TYR A 615 -9.47 -18.53 1.82
C TYR A 615 -9.81 -17.12 2.32
N ALA A 616 -10.03 -16.17 1.43
CA ALA A 616 -10.59 -14.87 1.77
C ALA A 616 -12.12 -14.98 1.84
N ASP A 617 -12.60 -15.32 3.04
CA ASP A 617 -14.02 -15.46 3.35
C ASP A 617 -14.66 -14.15 3.82
N ASN A 618 -13.86 -13.13 4.04
CA ASN A 618 -14.36 -11.83 4.47
C ASN A 618 -15.14 -11.14 3.34
N VAL A 619 -16.24 -10.52 3.73
CA VAL A 619 -17.00 -9.59 2.88
C VAL A 619 -16.34 -8.21 2.95
N PHE A 620 -16.09 -7.74 4.15
CA PHE A 620 -15.41 -6.49 4.45
C PHE A 620 -13.99 -6.79 4.99
N ALA A 621 -12.97 -6.09 4.73
CA ALA A 621 -12.74 -4.94 3.90
C ALA A 621 -11.95 -5.40 2.66
N GLY A 622 -12.30 -4.92 1.49
CA GLY A 622 -11.59 -5.28 0.27
C GLY A 622 -12.11 -4.53 -0.94
N ALA A 623 -11.35 -4.59 -2.04
CA ALA A 623 -11.71 -3.89 -3.26
C ALA A 623 -13.11 -4.29 -3.79
N VAL A 624 -13.47 -5.58 -3.68
CA VAL A 624 -14.78 -6.06 -4.14
C VAL A 624 -15.92 -5.42 -3.34
N SER A 625 -15.85 -5.44 -2.01
CA SER A 625 -16.89 -4.86 -1.16
C SER A 625 -17.05 -3.36 -1.38
N ARG A 626 -15.94 -2.61 -1.41
CA ARG A 626 -15.93 -1.17 -1.63
C ARG A 626 -16.63 -0.79 -2.94
N ASN A 627 -16.30 -1.46 -4.03
CA ASN A 627 -16.92 -1.18 -5.33
C ASN A 627 -18.39 -1.62 -5.38
N LEU A 628 -18.74 -2.78 -4.80
CA LEU A 628 -20.13 -3.22 -4.71
C LEU A 628 -20.99 -2.29 -3.87
N PHE A 629 -20.49 -1.81 -2.74
CA PHE A 629 -21.24 -0.87 -1.88
C PHE A 629 -21.44 0.47 -2.58
N LYS A 630 -20.46 0.95 -3.32
CA LYS A 630 -20.58 2.14 -4.18
C LYS A 630 -21.67 1.94 -5.26
N LEU A 631 -21.70 0.77 -5.91
CA LEU A 631 -22.75 0.43 -6.88
C LEU A 631 -24.13 0.30 -6.23
N ILE A 632 -24.23 -0.29 -5.03
CA ILE A 632 -25.50 -0.39 -4.29
C ILE A 632 -26.02 1.00 -3.94
N LYS A 633 -25.16 1.90 -3.51
CA LYS A 633 -25.53 3.29 -3.21
C LYS A 633 -26.10 4.02 -4.44
N THR A 634 -25.43 3.89 -5.60
CA THR A 634 -25.81 4.63 -6.81
C THR A 634 -27.01 4.03 -7.53
N GLU A 635 -27.09 2.71 -7.62
CA GLU A 635 -28.04 1.99 -8.45
C GLU A 635 -29.18 1.32 -7.64
N GLY A 636 -29.01 1.17 -6.34
CA GLY A 636 -29.91 0.44 -5.45
C GLY A 636 -29.69 -1.08 -5.47
N LEU A 637 -29.87 -1.71 -4.29
CA LEU A 637 -29.64 -3.15 -4.10
C LEU A 637 -30.52 -4.01 -5.03
N GLY A 638 -31.78 -3.62 -5.25
CA GLY A 638 -32.70 -4.38 -6.12
C GLY A 638 -32.22 -4.46 -7.56
N LYS A 639 -31.74 -3.34 -8.14
CA LYS A 639 -31.20 -3.31 -9.50
C LYS A 639 -29.91 -4.10 -9.62
N VAL A 640 -29.00 -3.93 -8.67
CA VAL A 640 -27.71 -4.68 -8.61
C VAL A 640 -27.97 -6.18 -8.53
N SER A 641 -28.90 -6.63 -7.65
CA SER A 641 -29.24 -8.04 -7.50
C SER A 641 -29.89 -8.62 -8.77
N ASN A 642 -30.82 -7.89 -9.40
CA ASN A 642 -31.48 -8.33 -10.63
C ASN A 642 -30.50 -8.43 -11.80
N THR A 643 -29.61 -7.45 -11.94
CA THR A 643 -28.55 -7.49 -12.96
C THR A 643 -27.59 -8.67 -12.73
N LEU A 644 -27.23 -8.95 -11.48
CA LEU A 644 -26.38 -10.10 -11.16
C LEU A 644 -27.05 -11.44 -11.57
N ILE A 645 -28.36 -11.58 -11.34
CA ILE A 645 -29.12 -12.78 -11.77
C ILE A 645 -29.15 -12.88 -13.29
N SER A 646 -29.27 -11.76 -14.02
CA SER A 646 -29.31 -11.73 -15.48
C SER A 646 -28.00 -12.20 -16.13
N LEU A 647 -26.87 -12.09 -15.43
CA LEU A 647 -25.57 -12.60 -15.91
C LEU A 647 -25.49 -14.14 -16.00
N LYS A 648 -26.55 -14.86 -15.63
CA LYS A 648 -26.66 -16.33 -15.71
C LYS A 648 -25.48 -17.09 -15.06
N SER A 649 -24.94 -16.55 -13.97
CA SER A 649 -23.85 -17.14 -13.22
C SER A 649 -24.27 -18.42 -12.52
N SER A 650 -23.29 -19.27 -12.17
CA SER A 650 -23.57 -20.53 -11.47
C SER A 650 -24.23 -20.25 -10.10
N PRO A 651 -25.11 -21.16 -9.60
CA PRO A 651 -25.72 -21.01 -8.27
C PRO A 651 -24.71 -20.89 -7.13
N ALA A 652 -23.52 -21.49 -7.29
CA ALA A 652 -22.43 -21.36 -6.33
C ALA A 652 -21.93 -19.93 -6.23
N MET A 653 -21.76 -19.25 -7.38
CA MET A 653 -21.33 -17.87 -7.44
C MET A 653 -22.37 -16.89 -6.88
N LEU A 654 -23.63 -17.11 -7.20
CA LEU A 654 -24.71 -16.30 -6.63
C LEU A 654 -24.72 -16.38 -5.11
N ARG A 655 -24.49 -17.57 -4.51
CA ARG A 655 -24.37 -17.73 -3.05
C ARG A 655 -23.20 -16.95 -2.45
N LEU A 656 -22.05 -16.90 -3.14
CA LEU A 656 -20.91 -16.12 -2.68
C LEU A 656 -21.20 -14.60 -2.74
N MET A 657 -21.87 -14.14 -3.78
CA MET A 657 -22.26 -12.74 -3.91
C MET A 657 -23.36 -12.30 -2.94
N GLN A 658 -24.29 -13.21 -2.62
CA GLN A 658 -25.35 -12.95 -1.62
C GLN A 658 -24.79 -12.57 -0.24
N ARG A 659 -23.58 -12.98 0.11
CA ARG A 659 -22.93 -12.59 1.36
C ARG A 659 -22.69 -11.08 1.43
N TYR A 660 -22.31 -10.43 0.32
CA TYR A 660 -22.14 -8.97 0.25
C TYR A 660 -23.47 -8.24 0.39
N PHE A 661 -24.54 -8.79 -0.18
CA PHE A 661 -25.88 -8.20 -0.08
C PHE A 661 -26.46 -8.36 1.33
N ALA A 662 -26.25 -9.53 1.96
CA ALA A 662 -26.64 -9.75 3.35
C ALA A 662 -25.90 -8.80 4.30
N TYR A 663 -24.59 -8.60 4.09
CA TYR A 663 -23.81 -7.61 4.83
C TYR A 663 -24.37 -6.19 4.66
N ALA A 664 -24.64 -5.79 3.41
CA ALA A 664 -25.20 -4.48 3.11
C ALA A 664 -26.55 -4.24 3.79
N GLN A 665 -27.40 -5.27 3.87
CA GLN A 665 -28.71 -5.20 4.55
C GLN A 665 -28.57 -5.18 6.07
N GLU A 666 -27.72 -6.03 6.65
CA GLU A 666 -27.45 -6.10 8.10
C GLU A 666 -27.00 -4.74 8.65
N PHE A 667 -26.05 -4.13 7.97
CA PHE A 667 -25.50 -2.82 8.37
C PHE A 667 -26.26 -1.63 7.78
N ARG A 668 -27.36 -1.84 7.06
CA ARG A 668 -28.22 -0.81 6.47
C ARG A 668 -27.42 0.20 5.63
N LEU A 669 -26.61 -0.30 4.70
CA LEU A 669 -25.80 0.57 3.84
C LEU A 669 -26.70 1.47 2.96
N PRO A 670 -26.21 2.65 2.52
CA PRO A 670 -26.94 3.51 1.59
C PRO A 670 -27.32 2.73 0.31
N GLY A 671 -28.59 2.90 -0.14
CA GLY A 671 -29.12 2.21 -1.33
C GLY A 671 -29.71 0.82 -1.08
N THR A 672 -29.80 0.37 0.18
CA THR A 672 -30.43 -0.92 0.53
C THR A 672 -31.92 -0.81 0.84
N PHE A 673 -32.47 0.41 0.90
CA PHE A 673 -33.87 0.69 1.22
C PHE A 673 -34.72 0.88 -0.04
#